data_e7521c5aa02796bd0e96036b9bfb0de3
#
_entry.id   e7521c5aa02796bd0e96036b9bfb0de3
#
_cell.length_a   1.000
_cell.length_b   1.000
_cell.length_c   1.000
_cell.angle_alpha   90.00
_cell.angle_beta   90.00
_cell.angle_gamma   90.00
#
_symmetry.space_group_name_H-M   'P 1'
#
loop_
_entity.id
_entity.type
_entity.pdbx_description
1 polymer ?
#
loop_
_entity_poly.entity_id
_entity_poly.type
_entity_poly.pdbx_seq_one_letter_code
_entity_poly.pdbx_strand_id
1 'polypeptide(L)'
;IGGLGTRSSARGGGGAAMGLGGFGMKAKKSEEPEPEAAQSRAWFPETFLFEPLVVTDASGAATVPVRVPDRLTGWRVLALAHSRSGAQAGAVTRFAGTLPTYVDPVLPPFLRAGDAVRLPVQVVNTTESAVEAALKVEAQGAAVEGGGRTVRVPARGSVVEYVTVRASGPGPVSVRATLGGADAVVRSFDVWPTGRPVMLTRGGTLAAPRTLSLTAPSDAQAGSERVRLLVYPGALGVLRSELGTAGGRMDTADVAYALLLVGRSPELLATLGETQSAEALKALTSGEKRPATPPQPVEGAVDVEAMRGLLAQVTQRALRAGRAPDVATAALLAEGALAHPGNPVLARLGERLAARVAAAQLPDGTCQGGDGWTLQRLLVATADCTRAVNAAAGTPEGRRRAALFTVKASGALERNRAHVKDGYTAAALLASGVVTGSLKEDLRVQVRDALKTREGGAFLPVEPGVVDASGQTPSEAEATALAVLALEGDAKAPLADLGASLLAGYEPVSGWGGGRANRLALRAVVALFREPLPSQVRVVLERDGQPVTEGTFDAKALREVLALEAAAPGSGGAHTWTVRAEPAVPGLGFSLTLAAAVPWKTESQGGLELAVKGPSEAKVGQPAEVVVQASTPSGLELELRHGLPAGVQVDPASLDALVSEGRVTSWNAEDGAVTLKLPPRGPGEPFQARFRVIPTLAGTLQAGASSLKVVSRPDLASYVPPTTWAVR
;
A
#
# COMPACT_ATOMS: atom_id res chain seq x y z
N ILE A 1 -32.95 16.57 -12.96
CA ILE A 1 -33.08 17.23 -11.66
C ILE A 1 -32.91 16.14 -10.59
N GLY A 2 -31.81 16.06 -9.96
CA GLY A 2 -31.55 15.11 -8.89
C GLY A 2 -30.07 14.78 -8.81
N GLY A 3 -29.31 15.63 -8.11
CA GLY A 3 -27.89 15.36 -7.84
C GLY A 3 -27.75 14.18 -6.90
N LEU A 4 -27.12 13.12 -7.37
CA LEU A 4 -26.63 12.04 -6.51
C LEU A 4 -25.37 12.53 -5.80
N GLY A 5 -25.58 13.04 -4.60
CA GLY A 5 -24.50 13.29 -3.66
C GLY A 5 -24.00 11.95 -3.07
N THR A 6 -22.84 11.53 -3.48
CA THR A 6 -22.13 10.43 -2.81
C THR A 6 -21.67 10.90 -1.44
N ARG A 7 -22.35 10.47 -0.40
CA ARG A 7 -21.84 10.51 0.96
C ARG A 7 -20.90 9.32 1.15
N SER A 8 -19.63 9.55 1.06
CA SER A 8 -18.63 8.60 1.54
C SER A 8 -18.61 8.62 3.07
N SER A 9 -19.26 7.67 3.70
CA SER A 9 -19.04 7.37 5.10
C SER A 9 -17.84 6.43 5.21
N ALA A 10 -16.66 7.01 5.35
CA ALA A 10 -15.47 6.27 5.71
C ALA A 10 -15.63 5.76 7.16
N ARG A 11 -15.90 4.47 7.33
CA ARG A 11 -15.60 3.74 8.57
C ARG A 11 -14.49 2.75 8.26
N GLY A 12 -13.34 2.99 8.88
CA GLY A 12 -12.11 2.28 8.65
C GLY A 12 -12.15 0.82 9.08
N GLY A 13 -11.48 0.02 8.30
CA GLY A 13 -11.05 -1.33 8.60
C GLY A 13 -9.97 -1.67 7.60
N GLY A 14 -8.70 -1.66 8.02
CA GLY A 14 -7.58 -1.97 7.18
C GLY A 14 -7.57 -3.43 6.77
N GLY A 15 -7.40 -3.67 5.51
CA GLY A 15 -7.03 -4.94 4.92
C GLY A 15 -6.19 -4.64 3.69
N ALA A 16 -4.94 -5.07 3.71
CA ALA A 16 -4.08 -4.97 2.56
C ALA A 16 -4.62 -5.87 1.44
N ALA A 17 -5.48 -5.33 0.60
CA ALA A 17 -5.79 -5.94 -0.67
C ALA A 17 -4.65 -5.55 -1.63
N MET A 18 -3.89 -6.52 -2.12
CA MET A 18 -3.06 -6.33 -3.30
C MET A 18 -3.98 -6.07 -4.50
N GLY A 19 -4.46 -4.83 -4.58
CA GLY A 19 -5.04 -4.32 -5.80
C GLY A 19 -3.89 -3.94 -6.73
N LEU A 20 -3.87 -4.50 -7.92
CA LEU A 20 -3.23 -3.90 -9.08
C LEU A 20 -4.02 -2.62 -9.41
N GLY A 21 -3.99 -1.67 -8.52
CA GLY A 21 -4.69 -0.40 -8.62
C GLY A 21 -3.71 0.73 -8.52
N GLY A 22 -3.55 1.44 -9.60
CA GLY A 22 -3.00 2.76 -9.60
C GLY A 22 -1.49 2.84 -9.40
N PHE A 23 -0.74 2.56 -10.45
CA PHE A 23 0.55 3.22 -10.59
C PHE A 23 0.27 4.72 -10.72
N GLY A 24 0.35 5.42 -9.59
CA GLY A 24 0.28 6.88 -9.57
C GLY A 24 1.36 7.43 -10.47
N MET A 25 0.98 7.88 -11.65
CA MET A 25 1.84 8.72 -12.48
C MET A 25 2.18 9.97 -11.65
N LYS A 26 3.44 10.10 -11.24
CA LYS A 26 3.98 11.42 -10.89
C LYS A 26 3.75 12.31 -12.12
N ALA A 27 3.02 13.40 -11.94
CA ALA A 27 2.83 14.40 -12.97
C ALA A 27 4.20 14.85 -13.48
N LYS A 28 4.50 14.52 -14.72
CA LYS A 28 5.63 15.05 -15.46
C LYS A 28 5.43 16.56 -15.52
N LYS A 29 6.42 17.32 -15.05
CA LYS A 29 6.45 18.77 -15.13
C LYS A 29 6.21 19.14 -16.59
N SER A 30 5.14 19.90 -16.86
CA SER A 30 4.73 20.31 -18.18
C SER A 30 5.83 21.13 -18.86
N GLU A 31 6.37 20.61 -19.95
CA GLU A 31 6.94 21.44 -20.99
C GLU A 31 5.83 22.31 -21.58
N GLU A 32 6.16 23.55 -21.88
CA GLU A 32 5.22 24.51 -22.49
C GLU A 32 4.70 23.95 -23.82
N PRO A 33 3.39 24.01 -24.08
CA PRO A 33 2.84 23.53 -25.33
C PRO A 33 3.04 24.53 -26.46
N GLU A 34 3.46 24.03 -27.61
CA GLU A 34 3.35 24.74 -28.89
C GLU A 34 1.90 25.12 -29.19
N PRO A 35 1.63 26.29 -29.83
CA PRO A 35 0.29 26.73 -30.09
C PRO A 35 -0.33 26.03 -31.30
N GLU A 36 -1.65 25.76 -31.22
CA GLU A 36 -2.58 25.30 -32.25
C GLU A 36 -2.98 23.82 -32.25
N ALA A 37 -3.60 23.38 -31.17
CA ALA A 37 -4.77 22.49 -31.22
C ALA A 37 -5.76 23.02 -30.18
N ALA A 38 -7.06 23.09 -30.51
CA ALA A 38 -8.11 23.53 -29.60
C ALA A 38 -7.87 22.93 -28.21
N GLN A 39 -7.67 23.76 -27.20
CA GLN A 39 -7.28 23.34 -25.83
C GLN A 39 -8.28 22.31 -25.33
N SER A 40 -7.84 21.04 -25.28
CA SER A 40 -8.69 19.98 -24.78
C SER A 40 -8.76 20.07 -23.26
N ARG A 41 -9.95 19.97 -22.71
CA ARG A 41 -10.16 19.83 -21.27
C ARG A 41 -9.61 18.48 -20.83
N ALA A 42 -8.64 18.46 -19.92
CA ALA A 42 -7.94 17.24 -19.48
C ALA A 42 -7.66 17.18 -17.98
N TRP A 43 -7.80 18.30 -17.25
CA TRP A 43 -7.49 18.36 -15.83
C TRP A 43 -8.78 18.44 -14.98
N PHE A 44 -9.13 17.32 -14.32
CA PHE A 44 -10.39 17.14 -13.60
C PHE A 44 -10.20 16.74 -12.12
N PRO A 45 -9.45 17.49 -11.30
CA PRO A 45 -9.27 17.15 -9.90
C PRO A 45 -10.60 17.29 -9.12
N GLU A 46 -10.75 16.52 -8.05
CA GLU A 46 -11.86 16.69 -7.09
C GLU A 46 -11.63 17.88 -6.18
N THR A 47 -10.37 18.06 -5.76
CA THR A 47 -9.89 19.23 -5.00
C THR A 47 -8.73 19.83 -5.78
N PHE A 48 -8.83 21.10 -6.12
CA PHE A 48 -7.81 21.78 -6.92
C PHE A 48 -6.98 22.79 -6.13
N LEU A 49 -7.41 23.11 -4.91
CA LEU A 49 -6.73 24.04 -4.03
C LEU A 49 -6.77 23.49 -2.60
N PHE A 50 -5.60 23.33 -2.02
CA PHE A 50 -5.43 23.05 -0.61
C PHE A 50 -4.18 23.77 -0.11
N GLU A 51 -4.39 24.97 0.45
CA GLU A 51 -3.34 25.81 1.03
C GLU A 51 -3.56 25.92 2.54
N PRO A 52 -2.93 25.04 3.32
CA PRO A 52 -3.17 24.97 4.77
C PRO A 52 -2.51 26.11 5.54
N LEU A 53 -1.56 26.85 4.94
CA LEU A 53 -0.76 27.87 5.59
C LEU A 53 -0.68 29.15 4.73
N VAL A 54 -1.76 29.92 4.71
CA VAL A 54 -1.77 31.24 4.12
C VAL A 54 -1.57 32.28 5.22
N VAL A 55 -0.50 33.08 5.11
CA VAL A 55 -0.22 34.16 6.05
C VAL A 55 -0.66 35.50 5.44
N THR A 56 -1.51 36.22 6.15
CA THR A 56 -1.93 37.55 5.72
C THR A 56 -0.82 38.59 5.91
N ASP A 57 -0.79 39.62 5.07
CA ASP A 57 0.06 40.78 5.22
C ASP A 57 -0.37 41.68 6.40
N ALA A 58 0.29 42.83 6.56
CA ALA A 58 0.00 43.79 7.62
C ALA A 58 -1.40 44.42 7.52
N SER A 59 -2.03 44.40 6.33
CA SER A 59 -3.42 44.85 6.10
C SER A 59 -4.46 43.76 6.41
N GLY A 60 -4.02 42.54 6.71
CA GLY A 60 -4.91 41.39 6.91
C GLY A 60 -5.34 40.69 5.62
N ALA A 61 -4.69 40.98 4.50
CA ALA A 61 -4.99 40.42 3.18
C ALA A 61 -3.96 39.34 2.79
N ALA A 62 -4.42 38.38 1.99
CA ALA A 62 -3.54 37.40 1.33
C ALA A 62 -4.14 37.04 -0.04
N THR A 63 -3.30 36.87 -1.03
CA THR A 63 -3.71 36.44 -2.37
C THR A 63 -3.14 35.07 -2.66
N VAL A 64 -4.02 34.13 -3.01
CA VAL A 64 -3.65 32.78 -3.42
C VAL A 64 -3.96 32.64 -4.91
N PRO A 65 -2.93 32.44 -5.77
CA PRO A 65 -3.16 32.19 -7.18
C PRO A 65 -3.78 30.79 -7.36
N VAL A 66 -4.80 30.69 -8.18
CA VAL A 66 -5.48 29.42 -8.45
C VAL A 66 -5.59 29.17 -9.95
N ARG A 67 -5.32 27.93 -10.36
CA ARG A 67 -5.66 27.43 -11.68
C ARG A 67 -7.04 26.79 -11.60
N VAL A 68 -7.99 27.27 -12.38
CA VAL A 68 -9.34 26.70 -12.42
C VAL A 68 -9.31 25.39 -13.19
N PRO A 69 -9.85 24.28 -12.62
CA PRO A 69 -9.93 23.00 -13.33
C PRO A 69 -10.86 23.04 -14.54
N ASP A 70 -10.63 22.12 -15.46
CA ASP A 70 -11.42 21.95 -16.69
C ASP A 70 -12.82 21.33 -16.44
N ARG A 71 -13.16 21.03 -15.20
CA ARG A 71 -14.46 20.47 -14.82
C ARG A 71 -15.53 21.57 -14.83
N LEU A 72 -16.56 21.36 -15.64
CA LEU A 72 -17.70 22.29 -15.75
C LEU A 72 -18.68 22.02 -14.60
N THR A 73 -18.47 22.70 -13.48
CA THR A 73 -19.24 22.51 -12.26
C THR A 73 -19.19 23.76 -11.38
N GLY A 74 -20.03 23.78 -10.35
CA GLY A 74 -19.95 24.77 -9.29
C GLY A 74 -18.86 24.43 -8.28
N TRP A 75 -17.88 25.29 -8.14
CA TRP A 75 -16.81 25.16 -7.17
C TRP A 75 -17.15 25.89 -5.88
N ARG A 76 -16.78 25.29 -4.76
CA ARG A 76 -16.93 25.87 -3.44
C ARG A 76 -15.54 26.08 -2.83
N VAL A 77 -15.23 27.31 -2.49
CA VAL A 77 -13.98 27.66 -1.80
C VAL A 77 -14.30 27.95 -0.34
N LEU A 78 -13.64 27.24 0.56
CA LEU A 78 -13.72 27.43 1.99
C LEU A 78 -12.43 28.10 2.47
N ALA A 79 -12.54 29.26 3.10
CA ALA A 79 -11.44 29.95 3.77
C ALA A 79 -11.67 29.92 5.29
N LEU A 80 -10.67 29.49 6.03
CA LEU A 80 -10.65 29.50 7.49
C LEU A 80 -9.49 30.37 7.95
N ALA A 81 -9.76 31.33 8.79
CA ALA A 81 -8.75 32.21 9.37
C ALA A 81 -8.73 32.10 10.88
N HIS A 82 -7.55 32.21 11.47
CA HIS A 82 -7.39 32.32 12.91
C HIS A 82 -6.27 33.31 13.27
N SER A 83 -6.46 34.04 14.35
CA SER A 83 -5.45 34.94 14.86
C SER A 83 -4.54 34.25 15.89
N ARG A 84 -3.43 34.89 16.23
CA ARG A 84 -2.54 34.44 17.32
C ARG A 84 -3.23 34.48 18.70
N SER A 85 -4.26 35.32 18.86
CA SER A 85 -5.08 35.41 20.09
C SER A 85 -6.17 34.35 20.18
N GLY A 86 -6.30 33.46 19.17
CA GLY A 86 -7.30 32.39 19.14
C GLY A 86 -8.65 32.80 18.51
N ALA A 87 -8.82 34.03 18.03
CA ALA A 87 -10.01 34.40 17.28
C ALA A 87 -10.06 33.64 15.96
N GLN A 88 -11.24 33.16 15.58
CA GLN A 88 -11.45 32.36 14.37
C GLN A 88 -12.57 32.96 13.51
N ALA A 89 -12.42 32.85 12.20
CA ALA A 89 -13.43 33.22 11.23
C ALA A 89 -13.41 32.28 10.05
N GLY A 90 -14.54 32.11 9.38
CA GLY A 90 -14.67 31.30 8.18
C GLY A 90 -15.53 31.99 7.14
N ALA A 91 -15.18 31.79 5.88
CA ALA A 91 -15.96 32.26 4.75
C ALA A 91 -16.08 31.17 3.68
N VAL A 92 -17.20 31.17 2.98
CA VAL A 92 -17.46 30.28 1.84
C VAL A 92 -17.85 31.15 0.65
N THR A 93 -17.15 30.97 -0.45
CA THR A 93 -17.53 31.53 -1.74
C THR A 93 -17.73 30.43 -2.76
N ARG A 94 -18.40 30.76 -3.86
CA ARG A 94 -18.71 29.85 -4.95
C ARG A 94 -18.46 30.50 -6.28
N PHE A 95 -18.00 29.73 -7.25
CA PHE A 95 -17.98 30.14 -8.65
C PHE A 95 -18.30 28.92 -9.53
N ALA A 96 -18.74 29.18 -10.76
CA ALA A 96 -19.08 28.12 -11.71
C ALA A 96 -18.14 28.17 -12.91
N GLY A 97 -17.63 27.02 -13.30
CA GLY A 97 -17.01 26.81 -14.61
C GLY A 97 -18.10 26.37 -15.59
N THR A 98 -18.29 27.12 -16.70
CA THR A 98 -19.30 26.78 -17.71
C THR A 98 -18.77 27.04 -19.12
N LEU A 99 -19.33 26.32 -20.10
CA LEU A 99 -19.17 26.57 -21.53
C LEU A 99 -20.55 26.70 -22.17
N PRO A 100 -20.68 27.52 -23.25
CA PRO A 100 -21.95 27.64 -23.95
C PRO A 100 -22.49 26.31 -24.49
N THR A 101 -21.61 25.50 -25.06
CA THR A 101 -21.91 24.14 -25.52
C THR A 101 -20.71 23.24 -25.22
N TYR A 102 -20.98 22.06 -24.68
CA TYR A 102 -19.91 21.17 -24.29
C TYR A 102 -20.28 19.69 -24.40
N VAL A 103 -19.26 18.83 -24.41
CA VAL A 103 -19.38 17.37 -24.43
C VAL A 103 -18.79 16.77 -23.15
N ASP A 104 -19.48 15.79 -22.58
CA ASP A 104 -19.03 15.09 -21.37
C ASP A 104 -19.23 13.58 -21.50
N PRO A 105 -18.17 12.82 -21.86
CA PRO A 105 -18.22 11.37 -21.89
C PRO A 105 -18.19 10.85 -20.45
N VAL A 106 -19.12 9.94 -20.11
CA VAL A 106 -19.16 9.26 -18.81
C VAL A 106 -18.36 7.99 -18.91
N LEU A 107 -17.14 8.00 -18.36
CA LEU A 107 -16.23 6.87 -18.39
C LEU A 107 -16.30 6.07 -17.07
N PRO A 108 -16.17 4.74 -17.13
CA PRO A 108 -15.95 3.93 -15.94
C PRO A 108 -14.54 4.17 -15.39
N PRO A 109 -14.28 3.89 -14.11
CA PRO A 109 -12.95 4.01 -13.52
C PRO A 109 -11.94 3.03 -14.14
N PHE A 110 -12.42 1.90 -14.66
CA PHE A 110 -11.62 0.88 -15.37
C PHE A 110 -12.52 0.09 -16.33
N LEU A 111 -11.90 -0.66 -17.25
CA LEU A 111 -12.48 -1.79 -17.97
C LEU A 111 -11.59 -3.04 -17.77
N ARG A 112 -12.09 -4.20 -18.17
CA ARG A 112 -11.25 -5.41 -18.26
C ARG A 112 -11.03 -5.79 -19.71
N ALA A 113 -9.92 -6.46 -19.98
CA ALA A 113 -9.65 -6.99 -21.30
C ALA A 113 -10.79 -7.91 -21.76
N GLY A 114 -11.34 -7.64 -22.95
CA GLY A 114 -12.52 -8.32 -23.47
C GLY A 114 -13.85 -7.63 -23.18
N ASP A 115 -13.88 -6.54 -22.40
CA ASP A 115 -15.10 -5.76 -22.20
C ASP A 115 -15.52 -5.03 -23.48
N ALA A 116 -16.82 -5.02 -23.72
CA ALA A 116 -17.47 -4.19 -24.72
C ALA A 116 -18.56 -3.37 -24.04
N VAL A 117 -18.32 -2.08 -23.83
CA VAL A 117 -19.19 -1.22 -23.04
C VAL A 117 -19.83 -0.14 -23.90
N ARG A 118 -21.09 0.13 -23.64
CA ARG A 118 -21.83 1.22 -24.26
C ARG A 118 -21.74 2.46 -23.40
N LEU A 119 -20.83 3.38 -23.76
CA LEU A 119 -20.56 4.59 -23.01
C LEU A 119 -21.54 5.71 -23.38
N PRO A 120 -22.19 6.36 -22.41
CA PRO A 120 -22.97 7.56 -22.64
C PRO A 120 -22.04 8.77 -22.81
N VAL A 121 -22.35 9.58 -23.82
CA VAL A 121 -21.69 10.84 -24.11
C VAL A 121 -22.75 11.93 -24.05
N GLN A 122 -22.73 12.74 -23.04
CA GLN A 122 -23.66 13.83 -22.87
C GLN A 122 -23.19 15.06 -23.67
N VAL A 123 -24.07 15.65 -24.45
CA VAL A 123 -23.85 16.94 -25.13
C VAL A 123 -24.82 17.94 -24.54
N VAL A 124 -24.30 19.06 -24.04
CA VAL A 124 -25.07 20.07 -23.32
C VAL A 124 -25.00 21.41 -24.07
N ASN A 125 -26.12 22.07 -24.19
CA ASN A 125 -26.26 23.40 -24.73
C ASN A 125 -26.88 24.33 -23.68
N THR A 126 -26.13 25.32 -23.23
CA THR A 126 -26.57 26.29 -22.22
C THR A 126 -27.12 27.56 -22.85
N THR A 127 -27.07 27.67 -24.20
CA THR A 127 -27.52 28.85 -24.95
C THR A 127 -29.04 28.89 -25.15
N GLU A 128 -29.54 30.03 -25.56
CA GLU A 128 -30.98 30.28 -25.80
C GLU A 128 -31.49 29.70 -27.12
N SER A 129 -30.62 29.22 -28.00
CA SER A 129 -30.99 28.65 -29.29
C SER A 129 -30.51 27.22 -29.44
N ALA A 130 -31.23 26.41 -30.23
CA ALA A 130 -30.81 25.09 -30.56
C ALA A 130 -29.50 25.09 -31.33
N VAL A 131 -28.61 24.15 -31.03
CA VAL A 131 -27.31 24.02 -31.68
C VAL A 131 -27.24 22.69 -32.39
N GLU A 132 -26.70 22.69 -33.60
CA GLU A 132 -26.33 21.46 -34.34
C GLU A 132 -24.82 21.40 -34.45
N ALA A 133 -24.22 20.29 -34.01
CA ALA A 133 -22.77 20.14 -33.96
C ALA A 133 -22.34 18.70 -34.30
N ALA A 134 -21.17 18.56 -34.91
CA ALA A 134 -20.56 17.26 -35.18
C ALA A 134 -19.92 16.72 -33.90
N LEU A 135 -20.45 15.61 -33.38
CA LEU A 135 -19.85 14.86 -32.30
C LEU A 135 -18.90 13.82 -32.87
N LYS A 136 -17.65 13.81 -32.39
CA LYS A 136 -16.67 12.77 -32.72
C LYS A 136 -16.05 12.23 -31.43
N VAL A 137 -16.02 10.89 -31.31
CA VAL A 137 -15.39 10.19 -30.18
C VAL A 137 -14.39 9.22 -30.71
N GLU A 138 -13.17 9.31 -30.23
CA GLU A 138 -12.03 8.47 -30.58
C GLU A 138 -11.35 7.94 -29.33
N ALA A 139 -10.68 6.81 -29.42
CA ALA A 139 -9.87 6.29 -28.33
C ALA A 139 -8.51 5.81 -28.82
N GLN A 140 -7.51 5.94 -27.96
CA GLN A 140 -6.22 5.27 -28.07
C GLN A 140 -6.21 4.13 -27.06
N GLY A 141 -5.73 2.95 -27.44
CA GLY A 141 -5.72 1.76 -26.59
C GLY A 141 -7.03 0.96 -26.55
N ALA A 142 -8.10 1.43 -27.23
CA ALA A 142 -9.35 0.72 -27.39
C ALA A 142 -10.00 1.04 -28.76
N ALA A 143 -10.89 0.16 -29.23
CA ALA A 143 -11.69 0.41 -30.43
C ALA A 143 -12.98 1.13 -30.08
N VAL A 144 -13.39 2.09 -30.90
CA VAL A 144 -14.65 2.85 -30.75
C VAL A 144 -15.54 2.60 -31.96
N GLU A 145 -16.76 2.16 -31.71
CA GLU A 145 -17.80 1.99 -32.71
C GLU A 145 -18.89 3.07 -32.55
N GLY A 146 -19.33 3.67 -33.64
CA GLY A 146 -20.36 4.72 -33.63
C GLY A 146 -19.88 6.08 -33.13
N GLY A 147 -18.56 6.35 -33.25
CA GLY A 147 -17.89 7.53 -32.71
C GLY A 147 -18.13 8.84 -33.48
N GLY A 148 -18.79 8.86 -34.66
CA GLY A 148 -18.99 10.05 -35.46
C GLY A 148 -20.45 10.26 -35.85
N ARG A 149 -21.06 11.42 -35.48
CA ARG A 149 -22.42 11.79 -35.87
C ARG A 149 -22.71 13.28 -35.65
N THR A 150 -23.70 13.79 -36.36
CA THR A 150 -24.23 15.14 -36.07
C THR A 150 -25.34 15.04 -35.02
N VAL A 151 -25.27 15.89 -34.01
CA VAL A 151 -26.23 15.96 -32.91
C VAL A 151 -26.92 17.30 -32.89
N ARG A 152 -28.23 17.30 -32.69
CA ARG A 152 -29.03 18.54 -32.51
C ARG A 152 -29.43 18.64 -31.04
N VAL A 153 -28.91 19.65 -30.36
CA VAL A 153 -29.15 19.87 -28.94
C VAL A 153 -30.12 21.06 -28.76
N PRO A 154 -31.26 20.87 -28.10
CA PRO A 154 -32.23 21.97 -27.92
C PRO A 154 -31.63 23.10 -27.07
N ALA A 155 -32.23 24.28 -27.16
CA ALA A 155 -31.88 25.44 -26.32
C ALA A 155 -31.99 25.04 -24.85
N ARG A 156 -30.99 25.43 -24.01
CA ARG A 156 -30.93 25.11 -22.57
C ARG A 156 -31.17 23.63 -22.25
N GLY A 157 -30.74 22.72 -23.15
CA GLY A 157 -30.99 21.31 -23.06
C GLY A 157 -29.75 20.46 -23.21
N SER A 158 -29.96 19.14 -23.12
CA SER A 158 -28.91 18.16 -23.35
C SER A 158 -29.45 16.94 -24.11
N VAL A 159 -28.53 16.26 -24.78
CA VAL A 159 -28.78 14.99 -25.49
C VAL A 159 -27.72 14.00 -25.02
N VAL A 160 -28.11 12.75 -24.84
CA VAL A 160 -27.15 11.65 -24.54
C VAL A 160 -27.03 10.75 -25.75
N GLU A 161 -25.82 10.68 -26.26
CA GLU A 161 -25.45 9.76 -27.34
C GLU A 161 -24.63 8.60 -26.77
N TYR A 162 -24.65 7.46 -27.47
CA TYR A 162 -23.94 6.30 -27.01
C TYR A 162 -22.92 5.83 -28.03
N VAL A 163 -21.73 5.50 -27.55
CA VAL A 163 -20.67 4.89 -28.35
C VAL A 163 -20.25 3.55 -27.72
N THR A 164 -19.91 2.57 -28.54
CA THR A 164 -19.40 1.30 -28.00
C THR A 164 -17.89 1.34 -27.98
N VAL A 165 -17.31 1.11 -26.79
CA VAL A 165 -15.86 0.98 -26.60
C VAL A 165 -15.52 -0.48 -26.30
N ARG A 166 -14.57 -1.03 -27.05
CA ARG A 166 -14.07 -2.41 -26.92
C ARG A 166 -12.64 -2.40 -26.43
N ALA A 167 -12.42 -2.99 -25.28
CA ALA A 167 -11.12 -3.15 -24.66
C ALA A 167 -10.52 -4.51 -25.05
N SER A 168 -9.61 -4.53 -26.03
CA SER A 168 -9.03 -5.78 -26.56
C SER A 168 -7.88 -6.33 -25.71
N GLY A 169 -7.17 -5.48 -24.97
CA GLY A 169 -6.03 -5.88 -24.13
C GLY A 169 -5.81 -4.96 -22.96
N PRO A 170 -5.01 -5.39 -21.95
CA PRO A 170 -4.71 -4.57 -20.79
C PRO A 170 -3.80 -3.39 -21.13
N GLY A 171 -4.00 -2.26 -20.48
CA GLY A 171 -3.21 -1.05 -20.64
C GLY A 171 -4.03 0.23 -20.52
N PRO A 172 -3.40 1.40 -20.62
CA PRO A 172 -4.08 2.68 -20.56
C PRO A 172 -4.91 2.94 -21.81
N VAL A 173 -6.09 3.51 -21.61
CA VAL A 173 -6.98 3.98 -22.68
C VAL A 173 -7.22 5.46 -22.50
N SER A 174 -7.05 6.23 -23.57
CA SER A 174 -7.39 7.64 -23.62
C SER A 174 -8.55 7.85 -24.59
N VAL A 175 -9.66 8.40 -24.12
CA VAL A 175 -10.85 8.73 -24.91
C VAL A 175 -10.89 10.23 -25.16
N ARG A 176 -10.97 10.63 -26.41
CA ARG A 176 -11.14 12.01 -26.83
C ARG A 176 -12.54 12.21 -27.45
N ALA A 177 -13.31 13.10 -26.88
CA ALA A 177 -14.58 13.54 -27.45
C ALA A 177 -14.46 14.99 -27.91
N THR A 178 -14.92 15.31 -29.13
CA THR A 178 -14.92 16.65 -29.71
C THR A 178 -16.31 17.03 -30.19
N LEU A 179 -16.67 18.30 -30.08
CA LEU A 179 -17.96 18.84 -30.45
C LEU A 179 -17.79 20.03 -31.41
N GLY A 180 -17.67 19.77 -32.70
CA GLY A 180 -17.72 20.78 -33.78
C GLY A 180 -16.85 22.01 -33.57
N GLY A 181 -15.69 21.92 -32.92
CA GLY A 181 -14.85 23.08 -32.57
C GLY A 181 -15.29 23.86 -31.33
N ALA A 182 -16.46 23.56 -30.76
CA ALA A 182 -16.97 24.23 -29.56
C ALA A 182 -16.31 23.74 -28.28
N ASP A 183 -16.02 22.45 -28.19
CA ASP A 183 -15.39 21.83 -27.03
C ASP A 183 -14.62 20.57 -27.42
N ALA A 184 -13.60 20.26 -26.63
CA ALA A 184 -12.86 19.01 -26.73
C ALA A 184 -12.49 18.54 -25.32
N VAL A 185 -12.70 17.27 -25.02
CA VAL A 185 -12.36 16.67 -23.72
C VAL A 185 -11.57 15.39 -23.92
N VAL A 186 -10.53 15.21 -23.11
CA VAL A 186 -9.72 13.99 -23.05
C VAL A 186 -9.82 13.42 -21.63
N ARG A 187 -10.19 12.14 -21.55
CA ARG A 187 -10.21 11.41 -20.28
C ARG A 187 -9.59 10.04 -20.47
N SER A 188 -8.97 9.53 -19.42
CA SER A 188 -8.28 8.26 -19.46
C SER A 188 -8.79 7.33 -18.37
N PHE A 189 -8.72 6.04 -18.62
CA PHE A 189 -8.95 4.96 -17.67
C PHE A 189 -8.03 3.78 -18.03
N ASP A 190 -7.91 2.81 -17.14
CA ASP A 190 -7.08 1.63 -17.36
C ASP A 190 -7.92 0.41 -17.75
N VAL A 191 -7.41 -0.40 -18.66
CA VAL A 191 -7.92 -1.73 -18.93
C VAL A 191 -7.11 -2.73 -18.12
N TRP A 192 -7.78 -3.40 -17.19
CA TRP A 192 -7.17 -4.41 -16.33
C TRP A 192 -7.15 -5.79 -17.01
N PRO A 193 -6.12 -6.59 -16.76
CA PRO A 193 -6.12 -7.98 -17.20
C PRO A 193 -7.23 -8.76 -16.48
N THR A 194 -7.75 -9.78 -17.14
CA THR A 194 -8.74 -10.69 -16.55
C THR A 194 -8.11 -11.84 -15.79
N GLY A 195 -6.83 -12.12 -16.02
CA GLY A 195 -6.09 -13.21 -15.39
C GLY A 195 -5.70 -12.96 -13.92
N ARG A 196 -5.22 -14.02 -13.28
CA ARG A 196 -4.61 -13.99 -11.95
C ARG A 196 -3.23 -13.34 -12.03
N PRO A 197 -2.95 -12.31 -11.24
CA PRO A 197 -1.62 -11.69 -11.23
C PRO A 197 -0.58 -12.67 -10.66
N VAL A 198 0.53 -12.80 -11.35
CA VAL A 198 1.73 -13.51 -10.92
C VAL A 198 2.88 -12.53 -10.98
N MET A 199 3.65 -12.45 -9.90
CA MET A 199 4.84 -11.60 -9.80
C MET A 199 6.05 -12.48 -9.52
N LEU A 200 7.08 -12.31 -10.34
CA LEU A 200 8.39 -12.93 -10.16
C LEU A 200 9.37 -11.81 -9.85
N THR A 201 9.87 -11.76 -8.63
CA THR A 201 10.79 -10.74 -8.20
C THR A 201 12.17 -11.33 -7.95
N ARG A 202 13.19 -10.66 -8.46
CA ARG A 202 14.60 -10.92 -8.19
C ARG A 202 15.27 -9.62 -7.78
N GLY A 203 16.26 -9.69 -6.93
CA GLY A 203 16.97 -8.51 -6.50
C GLY A 203 18.38 -8.80 -6.05
N GLY A 204 19.04 -7.76 -5.59
CA GLY A 204 20.42 -7.84 -5.15
C GLY A 204 21.03 -6.47 -4.94
N THR A 205 22.35 -6.42 -4.95
CA THR A 205 23.13 -5.19 -4.91
C THR A 205 23.87 -4.98 -6.24
N LEU A 206 24.10 -3.72 -6.59
CA LEU A 206 24.80 -3.31 -7.80
C LEU A 206 26.30 -3.07 -7.58
N ALA A 207 26.91 -3.86 -6.68
CA ALA A 207 28.37 -3.92 -6.51
C ALA A 207 29.07 -4.37 -7.81
N ALA A 208 28.37 -5.12 -8.65
CA ALA A 208 28.77 -5.55 -9.99
C ALA A 208 27.50 -5.73 -10.84
N PRO A 209 27.62 -5.79 -12.19
CA PRO A 209 26.50 -6.16 -13.05
C PRO A 209 25.85 -7.47 -12.58
N ARG A 210 24.52 -7.49 -12.51
CA ARG A 210 23.73 -8.66 -12.07
C ARG A 210 22.88 -9.17 -13.23
N THR A 211 23.13 -10.41 -13.60
CA THR A 211 22.36 -11.11 -14.63
C THR A 211 21.40 -12.08 -13.98
N LEU A 212 20.13 -11.97 -14.34
CA LEU A 212 19.01 -12.69 -13.72
C LEU A 212 18.18 -13.35 -14.81
N SER A 213 17.67 -14.55 -14.56
CA SER A 213 16.71 -15.22 -15.42
C SER A 213 15.29 -14.97 -14.89
N LEU A 214 14.44 -14.33 -15.67
CA LEU A 214 13.02 -14.17 -15.40
C LEU A 214 12.24 -14.64 -16.64
N THR A 215 11.43 -15.67 -16.43
CA THR A 215 10.59 -16.27 -17.46
C THR A 215 9.14 -16.03 -17.10
N ALA A 216 8.39 -15.39 -18.00
CA ALA A 216 6.96 -15.27 -17.85
C ALA A 216 6.32 -16.67 -17.90
N PRO A 217 5.24 -16.91 -17.13
CA PRO A 217 4.46 -18.14 -17.28
C PRO A 217 4.03 -18.36 -18.73
N SER A 218 4.12 -19.59 -19.23
CA SER A 218 3.80 -19.93 -20.61
C SER A 218 2.31 -19.70 -20.98
N ASP A 219 1.45 -19.66 -19.95
CA ASP A 219 0.02 -19.40 -20.06
C ASP A 219 -0.33 -17.93 -19.73
N ALA A 220 0.65 -17.03 -19.69
CA ALA A 220 0.41 -15.62 -19.45
C ALA A 220 -0.48 -14.98 -20.53
N GLN A 221 -1.41 -14.15 -20.10
CA GLN A 221 -2.29 -13.39 -21.00
C GLN A 221 -1.45 -12.41 -21.82
N ALA A 222 -1.55 -12.49 -23.13
CA ALA A 222 -0.79 -11.62 -24.04
C ALA A 222 -1.00 -10.12 -23.71
N GLY A 223 0.09 -9.37 -23.62
CA GLY A 223 0.09 -7.94 -23.30
C GLY A 223 -0.12 -7.61 -21.80
N SER A 224 -0.27 -8.61 -20.93
CA SER A 224 -0.37 -8.40 -19.47
C SER A 224 0.99 -8.28 -18.78
N GLU A 225 2.05 -8.67 -19.46
CA GLU A 225 3.40 -8.66 -18.89
C GLU A 225 3.91 -7.24 -18.68
N ARG A 226 4.55 -7.00 -17.56
CA ARG A 226 5.22 -5.74 -17.21
C ARG A 226 6.50 -6.05 -16.48
N VAL A 227 7.56 -5.33 -16.82
CA VAL A 227 8.84 -5.44 -16.12
C VAL A 227 9.13 -4.11 -15.46
N ARG A 228 9.38 -4.17 -14.16
CA ARG A 228 9.69 -3.01 -13.34
C ARG A 228 10.99 -3.22 -12.61
N LEU A 229 11.91 -2.28 -12.78
CA LEU A 229 13.13 -2.18 -12.01
C LEU A 229 13.00 -1.06 -10.99
N LEU A 230 13.13 -1.40 -9.73
CA LEU A 230 13.30 -0.44 -8.64
C LEU A 230 14.76 -0.46 -8.22
N VAL A 231 15.37 0.71 -8.14
CA VAL A 231 16.74 0.85 -7.63
C VAL A 231 16.69 1.75 -6.42
N TYR A 232 17.18 1.24 -5.32
CA TYR A 232 17.16 1.91 -4.03
C TYR A 232 18.50 2.60 -3.81
N PRO A 233 18.53 3.89 -3.55
CA PRO A 233 19.77 4.60 -3.19
C PRO A 233 20.19 4.23 -1.75
N GLY A 234 20.46 2.94 -1.52
CA GLY A 234 20.85 2.39 -0.24
C GLY A 234 19.76 2.54 0.85
N ALA A 235 20.17 2.39 2.11
CA ALA A 235 19.26 2.48 3.26
C ALA A 235 18.59 3.86 3.39
N LEU A 236 19.25 4.93 2.92
CA LEU A 236 18.69 6.28 2.96
C LEU A 236 17.44 6.42 2.11
N GLY A 237 17.46 5.91 0.86
CA GLY A 237 16.30 5.98 -0.02
C GLY A 237 15.12 5.16 0.49
N VAL A 238 15.41 3.97 1.04
CA VAL A 238 14.40 3.14 1.70
C VAL A 238 13.80 3.87 2.91
N LEU A 239 14.64 4.45 3.78
CA LEU A 239 14.17 5.21 4.95
C LEU A 239 13.28 6.39 4.54
N ARG A 240 13.64 7.13 3.50
CA ARG A 240 12.84 8.26 2.99
C ARG A 240 11.52 7.80 2.38
N SER A 241 11.54 6.72 1.61
CA SER A 241 10.33 6.12 1.06
C SER A 241 9.39 5.69 2.18
N GLU A 242 9.90 5.03 3.23
CA GLU A 242 9.12 4.63 4.40
C GLU A 242 8.52 5.84 5.14
N LEU A 243 9.28 6.91 5.36
CA LEU A 243 8.77 8.14 5.96
C LEU A 243 7.64 8.76 5.13
N GLY A 244 7.72 8.69 3.81
CA GLY A 244 6.70 9.22 2.90
C GLY A 244 5.41 8.38 2.82
N THR A 245 5.48 7.08 3.09
CA THR A 245 4.37 6.14 2.85
C THR A 245 3.73 5.55 4.11
N ALA A 246 4.40 5.66 5.27
CA ALA A 246 3.91 5.06 6.53
C ALA A 246 2.50 5.53 6.94
N GLY A 247 2.09 6.74 6.56
CA GLY A 247 0.77 7.29 6.88
C GLY A 247 -0.41 6.59 6.19
N GLY A 248 -0.17 5.87 5.12
CA GLY A 248 -1.19 5.11 4.38
C GLY A 248 -1.53 3.76 5.00
N ARG A 249 -0.69 3.25 5.90
CA ARG A 249 -0.85 1.95 6.55
C ARG A 249 -1.58 2.10 7.88
N MET A 250 -2.50 1.18 8.21
CA MET A 250 -3.54 1.47 9.19
C MET A 250 -3.74 0.43 10.29
N ASP A 251 -3.14 -0.76 10.23
CA ASP A 251 -3.28 -1.74 11.27
C ASP A 251 -2.47 -1.35 12.54
N THR A 252 -2.65 -2.07 13.64
CA THR A 252 -2.00 -1.72 14.90
C THR A 252 -0.48 -1.91 14.84
N ALA A 253 0.01 -2.90 14.10
CA ALA A 253 1.44 -3.12 13.92
C ALA A 253 2.06 -2.01 13.05
N ASP A 254 1.34 -1.54 12.02
CA ASP A 254 1.75 -0.39 11.21
C ASP A 254 1.79 0.91 12.01
N VAL A 255 0.82 1.12 12.90
CA VAL A 255 0.83 2.28 13.82
C VAL A 255 2.03 2.24 14.75
N ALA A 256 2.36 1.07 15.32
CA ALA A 256 3.54 0.90 16.17
C ALA A 256 4.83 1.13 15.38
N TYR A 257 4.89 0.63 14.14
CA TYR A 257 6.00 0.85 13.24
C TYR A 257 6.17 2.34 12.89
N ALA A 258 5.11 3.01 12.49
CA ALA A 258 5.16 4.43 12.13
C ALA A 258 5.60 5.32 13.32
N LEU A 259 5.16 5.02 14.54
CA LEU A 259 5.67 5.68 15.75
C LEU A 259 7.17 5.47 15.90
N LEU A 260 7.63 4.22 15.80
CA LEU A 260 9.05 3.90 15.93
C LEU A 260 9.87 4.57 14.83
N LEU A 261 9.39 4.55 13.59
CA LEU A 261 10.01 5.15 12.43
C LEU A 261 10.22 6.66 12.64
N VAL A 262 9.16 7.40 12.96
CA VAL A 262 9.26 8.84 13.21
C VAL A 262 10.15 9.14 14.41
N GLY A 263 10.04 8.37 15.50
CA GLY A 263 10.85 8.58 16.71
C GLY A 263 12.34 8.31 16.52
N ARG A 264 12.70 7.36 15.66
CA ARG A 264 14.09 6.99 15.37
C ARG A 264 14.66 7.66 14.14
N SER A 265 13.83 8.31 13.33
CA SER A 265 14.29 8.94 12.08
C SER A 265 15.42 9.95 12.26
N PRO A 266 15.50 10.79 13.32
CA PRO A 266 16.64 11.68 13.50
C PRO A 266 17.97 10.92 13.62
N GLU A 267 17.99 9.86 14.40
CA GLU A 267 19.18 9.02 14.60
C GLU A 267 19.56 8.27 13.32
N LEU A 268 18.57 7.68 12.65
CA LEU A 268 18.78 6.93 11.41
C LEU A 268 19.29 7.84 10.26
N LEU A 269 18.69 9.02 10.11
CA LEU A 269 19.12 10.01 9.10
C LEU A 269 20.53 10.53 9.37
N ALA A 270 20.85 10.83 10.64
CA ALA A 270 22.20 11.24 11.01
C ALA A 270 23.24 10.15 10.70
N THR A 271 22.92 8.88 11.01
CA THR A 271 23.77 7.73 10.70
C THR A 271 24.03 7.58 9.18
N LEU A 272 23.05 7.94 8.36
CA LEU A 272 23.11 7.87 6.91
C LEU A 272 23.61 9.18 6.25
N GLY A 273 24.14 10.13 7.03
CA GLY A 273 24.74 11.37 6.54
C GLY A 273 23.77 12.53 6.29
N GLU A 274 22.47 12.36 6.61
CA GLU A 274 21.43 13.39 6.41
C GLU A 274 21.24 14.27 7.65
N THR A 275 22.30 14.99 8.03
CA THR A 275 22.34 15.78 9.27
C THR A 275 21.28 16.88 9.33
N GLN A 276 21.02 17.57 8.23
CA GLN A 276 20.03 18.65 8.17
C GLN A 276 18.61 18.15 8.43
N SER A 277 18.20 17.07 7.74
CA SER A 277 16.89 16.43 7.98
C SER A 277 16.81 15.85 9.39
N ALA A 278 17.91 15.29 9.90
CA ALA A 278 18.00 14.75 11.26
C ALA A 278 17.75 15.82 12.32
N GLU A 279 18.42 16.98 12.22
CA GLU A 279 18.22 18.09 13.17
C GLU A 279 16.82 18.67 13.10
N ALA A 280 16.25 18.82 11.91
CA ALA A 280 14.88 19.29 11.74
C ALA A 280 13.83 18.36 12.37
N LEU A 281 14.01 17.03 12.25
CA LEU A 281 13.12 16.05 12.88
C LEU A 281 13.40 15.87 14.38
N LYS A 282 14.60 16.13 14.85
CA LYS A 282 14.95 16.07 16.27
C LYS A 282 14.09 17.05 17.09
N ALA A 283 13.88 18.27 16.62
CA ALA A 283 12.99 19.23 17.24
C ALA A 283 11.52 18.72 17.36
N LEU A 284 11.06 17.93 16.38
CA LEU A 284 9.74 17.31 16.41
C LEU A 284 9.63 16.21 17.48
N THR A 285 10.67 15.39 17.64
CA THR A 285 10.68 14.25 18.55
C THR A 285 11.08 14.62 19.99
N SER A 286 11.86 15.70 20.18
CA SER A 286 12.26 16.22 21.49
C SER A 286 11.17 16.99 22.23
N GLY A 287 10.07 17.32 21.57
CA GLY A 287 8.98 18.12 22.15
C GLY A 287 9.30 19.61 22.28
N GLU A 288 10.33 20.09 21.59
CA GLU A 288 10.65 21.51 21.54
C GLU A 288 9.52 22.33 20.93
N LYS A 289 9.36 23.58 21.42
CA LYS A 289 8.35 24.47 20.86
C LYS A 289 8.65 24.76 19.38
N ARG A 290 7.61 24.67 18.58
CA ARG A 290 7.66 25.04 17.16
C ARG A 290 8.30 26.44 16.99
N PRO A 291 9.29 26.62 16.11
CA PRO A 291 9.79 27.95 15.77
C PRO A 291 8.65 28.83 15.24
N ALA A 292 8.66 30.10 15.58
CA ALA A 292 7.60 31.05 15.19
C ALA A 292 7.45 31.16 13.66
N THR A 293 8.55 30.94 12.94
CA THR A 293 8.58 30.89 11.47
C THR A 293 9.01 29.48 11.08
N PRO A 294 8.15 28.71 10.37
CA PRO A 294 8.59 27.41 9.87
C PRO A 294 9.82 27.60 8.95
N PRO A 295 10.82 26.75 9.04
CA PRO A 295 11.95 26.79 8.11
C PRO A 295 11.40 26.61 6.69
N GLN A 296 11.99 27.36 5.74
CA GLN A 296 11.63 27.17 4.32
C GLN A 296 11.92 25.71 3.93
N PRO A 297 11.03 25.07 3.17
CA PRO A 297 11.29 23.71 2.68
C PRO A 297 12.59 23.71 1.87
N VAL A 298 13.56 22.97 2.35
CA VAL A 298 14.79 22.73 1.59
C VAL A 298 14.50 21.61 0.60
N GLU A 299 14.78 21.88 -0.67
CA GLU A 299 14.52 20.91 -1.73
C GLU A 299 15.29 19.60 -1.44
N GLY A 300 14.56 18.50 -1.40
CA GLY A 300 15.09 17.17 -1.10
C GLY A 300 15.29 16.87 0.40
N ALA A 301 14.92 17.74 1.33
CA ALA A 301 14.85 17.42 2.75
C ALA A 301 13.52 16.68 3.09
N VAL A 302 13.51 15.98 4.23
CA VAL A 302 12.28 15.36 4.74
C VAL A 302 11.30 16.47 5.13
N ASP A 303 10.04 16.34 4.69
CA ASP A 303 8.98 17.27 5.03
C ASP A 303 8.58 17.13 6.51
N VAL A 304 9.04 18.06 7.35
CA VAL A 304 8.79 18.06 8.80
C VAL A 304 7.31 18.28 9.14
N GLU A 305 6.58 19.03 8.33
CA GLU A 305 5.15 19.27 8.59
C GLU A 305 4.32 18.02 8.23
N ALA A 306 4.64 17.33 7.16
CA ALA A 306 4.06 16.02 6.86
C ALA A 306 4.36 15.02 8.00
N MET A 307 5.59 15.00 8.51
CA MET A 307 5.94 14.15 9.67
C MET A 307 5.20 14.54 10.94
N ARG A 308 4.94 15.81 11.17
CA ARG A 308 4.11 16.29 12.29
C ARG A 308 2.67 15.82 12.15
N GLY A 309 2.10 15.91 10.95
CA GLY A 309 0.78 15.38 10.63
C GLY A 309 0.69 13.87 10.86
N LEU A 310 1.68 13.13 10.35
CA LEU A 310 1.79 11.69 10.56
C LEU A 310 1.86 11.35 12.05
N LEU A 311 2.74 12.01 12.81
CA LEU A 311 2.87 11.78 14.26
C LEU A 311 1.56 12.04 15.02
N ALA A 312 0.83 13.10 14.69
CA ALA A 312 -0.47 13.38 15.29
C ALA A 312 -1.49 12.27 14.98
N GLN A 313 -1.57 11.82 13.74
CA GLN A 313 -2.47 10.77 13.29
C GLN A 313 -2.16 9.42 13.97
N VAL A 314 -0.90 8.98 13.95
CA VAL A 314 -0.51 7.70 14.57
C VAL A 314 -0.62 7.73 16.07
N THR A 315 -0.40 8.90 16.72
CA THR A 315 -0.62 9.07 18.16
C THR A 315 -2.09 8.82 18.53
N GLN A 316 -3.04 9.40 17.80
CA GLN A 316 -4.47 9.18 18.06
C GLN A 316 -4.85 7.69 17.94
N ARG A 317 -4.30 7.01 16.94
CA ARG A 317 -4.55 5.58 16.72
C ARG A 317 -3.91 4.72 17.80
N ALA A 318 -2.67 5.01 18.17
CA ALA A 318 -1.98 4.32 19.26
C ALA A 318 -2.72 4.45 20.59
N LEU A 319 -3.29 5.64 20.90
CA LEU A 319 -4.11 5.85 22.07
C LEU A 319 -5.40 5.00 22.06
N ARG A 320 -6.02 4.82 20.90
CA ARG A 320 -7.20 3.95 20.74
C ARG A 320 -6.83 2.48 20.90
N ALA A 321 -5.84 2.01 20.15
CA ALA A 321 -5.35 0.64 20.19
C ALA A 321 -4.79 0.27 21.59
N GLY A 322 -4.15 1.23 22.27
CA GLY A 322 -3.57 1.05 23.61
C GLY A 322 -4.57 1.06 24.76
N ARG A 323 -5.90 1.11 24.52
CA ARG A 323 -6.90 1.08 25.62
C ARG A 323 -6.97 -0.28 26.32
N ALA A 324 -7.09 -1.36 25.53
CA ALA A 324 -7.18 -2.73 26.05
C ALA A 324 -6.48 -3.73 25.11
N PRO A 325 -5.17 -3.53 24.82
CA PRO A 325 -4.45 -4.41 23.93
C PRO A 325 -4.14 -5.75 24.61
N ASP A 326 -3.97 -6.81 23.81
CA ASP A 326 -3.27 -8.00 24.28
C ASP A 326 -1.79 -7.68 24.55
N VAL A 327 -1.05 -8.64 25.10
CA VAL A 327 0.34 -8.41 25.54
C VAL A 327 1.27 -8.21 24.34
N ALA A 328 1.07 -8.93 23.22
CA ALA A 328 1.88 -8.80 22.02
C ALA A 328 1.70 -7.41 21.40
N THR A 329 0.45 -6.96 21.26
CA THR A 329 0.12 -5.61 20.79
C THR A 329 0.65 -4.54 21.74
N ALA A 330 0.54 -4.75 23.06
CA ALA A 330 1.09 -3.83 24.06
C ALA A 330 2.61 -3.69 23.93
N ALA A 331 3.32 -4.80 23.68
CA ALA A 331 4.76 -4.78 23.48
C ALA A 331 5.17 -3.97 22.25
N LEU A 332 4.51 -4.17 21.11
CA LEU A 332 4.78 -3.41 19.89
C LEU A 332 4.53 -1.91 20.05
N LEU A 333 3.37 -1.55 20.61
CA LEU A 333 3.00 -0.14 20.82
C LEU A 333 3.90 0.53 21.86
N ALA A 334 4.36 -0.20 22.89
CA ALA A 334 5.28 0.35 23.90
C ALA A 334 6.61 0.77 23.26
N GLU A 335 7.24 -0.06 22.43
CA GLU A 335 8.48 0.28 21.73
C GLU A 335 8.31 1.55 20.88
N GLY A 336 7.21 1.61 20.09
CA GLY A 336 6.93 2.78 19.24
C GLY A 336 6.68 4.06 20.04
N ALA A 337 5.89 3.99 21.10
CA ALA A 337 5.56 5.14 21.93
C ALA A 337 6.77 5.65 22.72
N LEU A 338 7.63 4.76 23.24
CA LEU A 338 8.84 5.12 24.00
C LEU A 338 9.97 5.69 23.12
N ALA A 339 9.86 5.59 21.81
CA ALA A 339 10.76 6.29 20.88
C ALA A 339 10.54 7.83 20.88
N HIS A 340 9.51 8.32 21.59
CA HIS A 340 9.17 9.74 21.71
C HIS A 340 9.25 10.26 23.14
N PRO A 341 10.43 10.30 23.77
CA PRO A 341 10.56 10.69 25.20
C PRO A 341 10.14 12.15 25.45
N GLY A 342 10.27 13.03 24.45
CA GLY A 342 9.84 14.43 24.52
C GLY A 342 8.34 14.65 24.37
N ASN A 343 7.57 13.65 23.95
CA ASN A 343 6.12 13.73 23.84
C ASN A 343 5.46 13.12 25.10
N PRO A 344 4.90 13.95 26.02
CA PRO A 344 4.41 13.46 27.31
C PRO A 344 3.23 12.49 27.18
N VAL A 345 2.46 12.55 26.10
CA VAL A 345 1.33 11.65 25.83
C VAL A 345 1.84 10.26 25.46
N LEU A 346 2.78 10.21 24.51
CA LEU A 346 3.39 8.95 24.05
C LEU A 346 4.28 8.33 25.14
N ALA A 347 5.07 9.12 25.84
CA ALA A 347 5.89 8.63 26.95
C ALA A 347 5.03 7.94 28.02
N ARG A 348 3.90 8.57 28.45
CA ARG A 348 2.97 7.97 29.41
C ARG A 348 2.29 6.71 28.85
N LEU A 349 1.91 6.72 27.58
CA LEU A 349 1.35 5.54 26.93
C LEU A 349 2.35 4.39 26.95
N GLY A 350 3.58 4.63 26.51
CA GLY A 350 4.65 3.64 26.44
C GLY A 350 5.00 3.05 27.82
N GLU A 351 5.15 3.89 28.85
CA GLU A 351 5.41 3.45 30.23
C GLU A 351 4.27 2.57 30.77
N ARG A 352 3.01 2.96 30.54
CA ARG A 352 1.85 2.17 30.94
C ARG A 352 1.80 0.81 30.26
N LEU A 353 2.08 0.78 28.93
CA LEU A 353 2.07 -0.45 28.16
C LEU A 353 3.24 -1.36 28.56
N ALA A 354 4.45 -0.82 28.74
CA ALA A 354 5.61 -1.59 29.22
C ALA A 354 5.37 -2.15 30.64
N ALA A 355 4.71 -1.40 31.52
CA ALA A 355 4.31 -1.90 32.83
C ALA A 355 3.30 -3.05 32.73
N ARG A 356 2.32 -2.95 31.82
CA ARG A 356 1.37 -4.04 31.54
C ARG A 356 2.08 -5.29 31.02
N VAL A 357 3.01 -5.13 30.06
CA VAL A 357 3.81 -6.23 29.53
C VAL A 357 4.63 -6.91 30.65
N ALA A 358 5.28 -6.11 31.51
CA ALA A 358 6.05 -6.64 32.62
C ALA A 358 5.17 -7.40 33.65
N ALA A 359 3.97 -6.93 33.89
CA ALA A 359 3.01 -7.60 34.78
C ALA A 359 2.46 -8.92 34.20
N ALA A 360 2.55 -9.12 32.89
CA ALA A 360 2.14 -10.33 32.21
C ALA A 360 3.22 -11.44 32.21
N GLN A 361 4.40 -11.20 32.80
CA GLN A 361 5.43 -12.22 32.94
C GLN A 361 4.96 -13.34 33.87
N LEU A 362 5.00 -14.56 33.37
CA LEU A 362 4.62 -15.75 34.14
C LEU A 362 5.67 -16.10 35.20
N PRO A 363 5.30 -16.88 36.23
CA PRO A 363 6.24 -17.28 37.31
C PRO A 363 7.49 -17.98 36.81
N ASP A 364 7.40 -18.72 35.69
CA ASP A 364 8.52 -19.39 35.05
C ASP A 364 9.43 -18.45 34.25
N GLY A 365 9.07 -17.16 34.15
CA GLY A 365 9.83 -16.14 33.44
C GLY A 365 9.45 -15.97 31.97
N THR A 366 8.54 -16.79 31.42
CA THR A 366 8.01 -16.60 30.06
C THR A 366 6.96 -15.50 30.02
N CYS A 367 6.56 -15.09 28.81
CA CYS A 367 5.56 -14.06 28.58
C CYS A 367 4.56 -14.55 27.53
N GLN A 368 3.28 -14.55 27.87
CA GLN A 368 2.22 -14.95 26.95
C GLN A 368 1.73 -13.74 26.14
N GLY A 369 1.84 -13.81 24.82
CA GLY A 369 1.49 -12.68 23.93
C GLY A 369 0.00 -12.40 23.79
N GLY A 370 -0.84 -13.43 23.85
CA GLY A 370 -2.29 -13.35 23.67
C GLY A 370 -2.97 -14.71 23.89
N ASP A 371 -4.23 -14.83 23.49
CA ASP A 371 -4.98 -16.08 23.62
C ASP A 371 -4.38 -17.20 22.77
N GLY A 372 -4.44 -18.43 23.29
CA GLY A 372 -3.80 -19.59 22.72
C GLY A 372 -2.28 -19.56 22.86
N TRP A 373 -1.66 -20.73 23.04
CA TRP A 373 -0.22 -20.81 23.19
C TRP A 373 0.35 -22.15 22.67
N THR A 374 1.57 -22.03 22.16
CA THR A 374 2.51 -23.14 22.01
C THR A 374 3.81 -22.74 22.70
N LEU A 375 4.66 -23.70 23.04
CA LEU A 375 5.96 -23.35 23.63
C LEU A 375 6.78 -22.47 22.69
N GLN A 376 6.74 -22.73 21.39
CA GLN A 376 7.38 -21.91 20.37
C GLN A 376 6.89 -20.44 20.45
N ARG A 377 5.58 -20.19 20.46
CA ARG A 377 4.98 -18.85 20.57
C ARG A 377 5.36 -18.17 21.90
N LEU A 378 5.36 -18.91 23.02
CA LEU A 378 5.78 -18.36 24.32
C LEU A 378 7.22 -17.84 24.29
N LEU A 379 8.13 -18.55 23.64
CA LEU A 379 9.53 -18.14 23.52
C LEU A 379 9.66 -16.86 22.70
N VAL A 380 8.99 -16.77 21.55
CA VAL A 380 8.97 -15.56 20.70
C VAL A 380 8.31 -14.39 21.43
N ALA A 381 7.18 -14.63 22.11
CA ALA A 381 6.51 -13.58 22.90
C ALA A 381 7.39 -13.09 24.06
N THR A 382 8.15 -13.98 24.70
CA THR A 382 9.10 -13.60 25.74
C THR A 382 10.19 -12.68 25.21
N ALA A 383 10.71 -12.95 24.00
CA ALA A 383 11.67 -12.07 23.33
C ALA A 383 11.09 -10.69 23.04
N ASP A 384 9.86 -10.60 22.49
CA ASP A 384 9.17 -9.34 22.20
C ASP A 384 8.86 -8.54 23.48
N CYS A 385 8.33 -9.22 24.50
CA CYS A 385 8.08 -8.60 25.80
C CYS A 385 9.36 -8.01 26.42
N THR A 386 10.47 -8.72 26.29
CA THR A 386 11.77 -8.27 26.85
C THR A 386 12.23 -6.99 26.15
N ARG A 387 12.13 -6.92 24.83
CA ARG A 387 12.46 -5.68 24.10
C ARG A 387 11.60 -4.51 24.53
N ALA A 388 10.28 -4.73 24.65
CA ALA A 388 9.35 -3.69 25.06
C ALA A 388 9.62 -3.16 26.48
N VAL A 389 9.90 -4.07 27.44
CA VAL A 389 10.21 -3.69 28.83
C VAL A 389 11.57 -2.98 28.91
N ASN A 390 12.56 -3.41 28.11
CA ASN A 390 13.87 -2.76 28.05
C ASN A 390 13.79 -1.38 27.40
N ALA A 391 12.88 -1.14 26.45
CA ALA A 391 12.67 0.18 25.88
C ALA A 391 12.24 1.22 26.94
N ALA A 392 11.59 0.80 28.03
CA ALA A 392 11.20 1.65 29.16
C ALA A 392 12.32 1.92 30.18
N ALA A 393 13.55 1.45 29.95
CA ALA A 393 14.68 1.62 30.89
C ALA A 393 15.22 3.05 30.98
N GLY A 394 14.59 4.04 30.33
CA GLY A 394 14.94 5.46 30.43
C GLY A 394 14.75 6.05 31.85
N THR A 395 13.79 5.52 32.62
CA THR A 395 13.52 5.95 33.99
C THR A 395 14.14 5.03 35.02
N PRO A 396 14.42 5.49 36.29
CA PRO A 396 14.94 4.62 37.32
C PRO A 396 14.02 3.43 37.67
N GLU A 397 12.72 3.64 37.62
CA GLU A 397 11.73 2.58 37.82
C GLU A 397 11.69 1.61 36.64
N GLY A 398 11.72 2.13 35.40
CA GLY A 398 11.79 1.33 34.19
C GLY A 398 13.06 0.47 34.16
N ARG A 399 14.23 1.01 34.56
CA ARG A 399 15.47 0.20 34.67
C ARG A 399 15.35 -0.95 35.66
N ARG A 400 14.78 -0.72 36.85
CA ARG A 400 14.56 -1.80 37.82
C ARG A 400 13.61 -2.86 37.29
N ARG A 401 12.51 -2.45 36.65
CA ARG A 401 11.53 -3.34 36.01
C ARG A 401 12.17 -4.17 34.90
N ALA A 402 12.94 -3.53 34.04
CA ALA A 402 13.64 -4.17 32.94
C ALA A 402 14.67 -5.20 33.45
N ALA A 403 15.46 -4.87 34.45
CA ALA A 403 16.44 -5.79 35.02
C ALA A 403 15.78 -7.05 35.61
N LEU A 404 14.72 -6.90 36.41
CA LEU A 404 13.99 -8.02 36.99
C LEU A 404 13.34 -8.90 35.93
N PHE A 405 12.71 -8.28 34.91
CA PHE A 405 12.08 -9.01 33.82
C PHE A 405 13.13 -9.80 33.02
N THR A 406 14.22 -9.15 32.65
CA THR A 406 15.29 -9.74 31.81
C THR A 406 15.96 -10.94 32.49
N VAL A 407 16.23 -10.88 33.80
CA VAL A 407 16.83 -12.01 34.53
C VAL A 407 15.92 -13.23 34.49
N LYS A 408 14.62 -13.07 34.74
CA LYS A 408 13.66 -14.16 34.69
C LYS A 408 13.49 -14.70 33.26
N ALA A 409 13.41 -13.83 32.26
CA ALA A 409 13.29 -14.19 30.86
C ALA A 409 14.53 -14.98 30.40
N SER A 410 15.74 -14.50 30.70
CA SER A 410 16.98 -15.21 30.38
C SER A 410 16.99 -16.63 30.97
N GLY A 411 16.61 -16.78 32.23
CA GLY A 411 16.49 -18.11 32.85
C GLY A 411 15.44 -19.01 32.20
N ALA A 412 14.33 -18.44 31.76
CA ALA A 412 13.29 -19.18 31.04
C ALA A 412 13.77 -19.65 29.66
N LEU A 413 14.47 -18.79 28.90
CA LEU A 413 15.03 -19.14 27.59
C LEU A 413 16.09 -20.22 27.70
N GLU A 414 16.99 -20.17 28.70
CA GLU A 414 18.00 -21.18 28.93
C GLU A 414 17.38 -22.52 29.26
N ARG A 415 16.37 -22.57 30.13
CA ARG A 415 15.67 -23.85 30.47
C ARG A 415 14.97 -24.48 29.27
N ASN A 416 14.50 -23.66 28.33
CA ASN A 416 13.77 -24.11 27.15
C ASN A 416 14.65 -24.28 25.90
N ARG A 417 15.97 -24.17 26.04
CA ARG A 417 16.94 -24.29 24.93
C ARG A 417 16.68 -25.49 24.02
N ALA A 418 16.44 -26.67 24.59
CA ALA A 418 16.19 -27.89 23.82
C ALA A 418 14.90 -27.86 22.98
N HIS A 419 14.01 -26.89 23.23
CA HIS A 419 12.75 -26.76 22.55
C HIS A 419 12.76 -25.70 21.41
N VAL A 420 13.86 -24.97 21.24
CA VAL A 420 14.06 -24.08 20.07
C VAL A 420 14.45 -24.99 18.88
N LYS A 421 13.50 -25.22 17.98
CA LYS A 421 13.66 -26.19 16.87
C LYS A 421 13.75 -25.52 15.50
N ASP A 422 13.28 -24.28 15.34
CA ASP A 422 13.21 -23.58 14.09
C ASP A 422 14.11 -22.34 14.09
N GLY A 423 14.51 -21.92 12.88
CA GLY A 423 15.42 -20.79 12.69
C GLY A 423 14.79 -19.43 13.04
N TYR A 424 13.47 -19.26 12.84
CA TYR A 424 12.77 -18.01 13.17
C TYR A 424 12.79 -17.77 14.68
N THR A 425 12.42 -18.78 15.48
CA THR A 425 12.46 -18.67 16.93
C THR A 425 13.87 -18.39 17.43
N ALA A 426 14.88 -19.12 16.91
CA ALA A 426 16.28 -18.88 17.27
C ALA A 426 16.72 -17.44 16.98
N ALA A 427 16.36 -16.90 15.80
CA ALA A 427 16.68 -15.54 15.40
C ALA A 427 15.95 -14.49 16.28
N ALA A 428 14.67 -14.73 16.61
CA ALA A 428 13.90 -13.85 17.50
C ALA A 428 14.51 -13.76 18.92
N LEU A 429 14.97 -14.89 19.46
CA LEU A 429 15.64 -14.94 20.75
C LEU A 429 16.98 -14.19 20.75
N LEU A 430 17.80 -14.39 19.72
CA LEU A 430 19.05 -13.64 19.55
C LEU A 430 18.84 -12.15 19.41
N ALA A 431 17.87 -11.72 18.58
CA ALA A 431 17.55 -10.33 18.36
C ALA A 431 16.95 -9.62 19.60
N SER A 432 16.52 -10.38 20.61
CA SER A 432 16.06 -9.81 21.90
C SER A 432 17.19 -9.20 22.74
N GLY A 433 18.44 -9.62 22.48
CA GLY A 433 19.61 -9.20 23.24
C GLY A 433 19.74 -9.82 24.65
N VAL A 434 18.85 -10.74 25.03
CA VAL A 434 18.81 -11.36 26.36
C VAL A 434 19.66 -12.62 26.46
N VAL A 435 19.91 -13.25 25.32
CA VAL A 435 20.64 -14.51 25.24
C VAL A 435 22.14 -14.24 25.27
N THR A 436 22.85 -14.92 26.15
CA THR A 436 24.32 -14.81 26.37
C THR A 436 24.99 -16.15 26.43
N GLY A 437 26.34 -16.16 26.49
CA GLY A 437 27.12 -17.34 26.69
C GLY A 437 27.00 -18.40 25.58
N SER A 438 27.00 -19.67 25.95
CA SER A 438 26.94 -20.79 24.98
C SER A 438 25.63 -20.84 24.22
N LEU A 439 24.53 -20.50 24.85
CA LEU A 439 23.21 -20.45 24.19
C LEU A 439 23.23 -19.49 22.99
N LYS A 440 23.89 -18.35 23.11
CA LYS A 440 24.00 -17.39 22.00
C LYS A 440 24.71 -18.02 20.80
N GLU A 441 25.81 -18.74 21.01
CA GLU A 441 26.56 -19.36 19.91
C GLU A 441 25.79 -20.51 19.29
N ASP A 442 25.13 -21.35 20.10
CA ASP A 442 24.30 -22.42 19.58
C ASP A 442 23.14 -21.93 18.72
N LEU A 443 22.45 -20.88 19.18
CA LEU A 443 21.37 -20.29 18.39
C LEU A 443 21.89 -19.62 17.10
N ARG A 444 23.08 -19.01 17.11
CA ARG A 444 23.72 -18.49 15.90
C ARG A 444 24.01 -19.58 14.88
N VAL A 445 24.56 -20.72 15.35
CA VAL A 445 24.77 -21.91 14.49
C VAL A 445 23.43 -22.36 13.91
N GLN A 446 22.41 -22.50 14.73
CA GLN A 446 21.09 -22.94 14.31
C GLN A 446 20.47 -21.97 13.25
N VAL A 447 20.59 -20.67 13.42
CA VAL A 447 20.11 -19.70 12.41
C VAL A 447 20.89 -19.86 11.12
N ARG A 448 22.22 -19.95 11.15
CA ARG A 448 23.03 -20.13 9.93
C ARG A 448 22.66 -21.41 9.18
N ASP A 449 22.49 -22.52 9.89
CA ASP A 449 22.18 -23.82 9.30
C ASP A 449 20.75 -23.86 8.70
N ALA A 450 19.84 -23.02 9.21
CA ALA A 450 18.48 -22.89 8.70
C ALA A 450 18.39 -21.98 7.46
N LEU A 451 19.43 -21.18 7.14
CA LEU A 451 19.41 -20.31 5.97
C LEU A 451 19.33 -21.13 4.69
N LYS A 452 18.58 -20.61 3.73
CA LYS A 452 18.52 -21.12 2.37
C LYS A 452 18.98 -20.07 1.38
N THR A 453 19.52 -20.51 0.26
CA THR A 453 19.93 -19.65 -0.85
C THR A 453 18.98 -19.83 -2.02
N ARG A 454 18.79 -18.74 -2.75
CA ARG A 454 18.12 -18.72 -4.05
C ARG A 454 18.84 -17.75 -4.97
N GLU A 455 18.49 -17.75 -6.25
CA GLU A 455 18.98 -16.75 -7.18
C GLU A 455 18.70 -15.34 -6.62
N GLY A 456 19.74 -14.55 -6.43
CA GLY A 456 19.66 -13.16 -5.93
C GLY A 456 19.85 -12.98 -4.43
N GLY A 457 20.02 -14.03 -3.63
CA GLY A 457 20.33 -13.85 -2.21
C GLY A 457 20.10 -15.06 -1.32
N ALA A 458 20.22 -14.84 -0.01
CA ALA A 458 19.90 -15.81 1.04
C ALA A 458 18.69 -15.35 1.86
N PHE A 459 17.97 -16.26 2.46
CA PHE A 459 16.79 -15.98 3.27
C PHE A 459 16.61 -17.03 4.38
N LEU A 460 15.86 -16.64 5.41
CA LEU A 460 15.44 -17.55 6.45
C LEU A 460 14.01 -18.02 6.16
N PRO A 461 13.81 -19.31 5.83
CA PRO A 461 12.47 -19.84 5.61
C PRO A 461 11.68 -19.90 6.92
N VAL A 462 10.36 -19.76 6.84
CA VAL A 462 9.45 -20.00 7.97
C VAL A 462 8.86 -21.39 7.84
N GLU A 463 9.07 -22.22 8.86
CA GLU A 463 8.56 -23.58 8.87
C GLU A 463 7.06 -23.62 9.15
N PRO A 464 6.33 -24.62 8.63
CA PRO A 464 4.90 -24.76 8.91
C PRO A 464 4.62 -24.87 10.42
N GLY A 465 3.64 -24.09 10.89
CA GLY A 465 3.25 -24.07 12.31
C GLY A 465 4.05 -23.09 13.18
N VAL A 466 5.11 -22.47 12.67
CA VAL A 466 5.83 -21.39 13.35
C VAL A 466 4.98 -20.12 13.32
N VAL A 467 4.83 -19.46 14.46
CA VAL A 467 4.06 -18.23 14.60
C VAL A 467 4.85 -17.15 15.36
N ASP A 468 4.48 -15.90 15.12
CA ASP A 468 4.99 -14.77 15.87
C ASP A 468 4.31 -14.64 17.26
N ALA A 469 4.67 -13.62 18.03
CA ALA A 469 4.08 -13.37 19.36
C ALA A 469 2.56 -13.16 19.31
N SER A 470 2.01 -12.64 18.22
CA SER A 470 0.56 -12.44 18.04
C SER A 470 -0.18 -13.72 17.58
N GLY A 471 0.55 -14.76 17.21
CA GLY A 471 0.00 -16.01 16.68
C GLY A 471 -0.20 -16.02 15.17
N GLN A 472 0.34 -15.04 14.46
CA GLN A 472 0.32 -14.98 12.99
C GLN A 472 1.53 -15.68 12.41
N THR A 473 1.41 -16.26 11.21
CA THR A 473 2.55 -16.80 10.49
C THR A 473 3.46 -15.64 10.05
N PRO A 474 4.75 -15.62 10.45
CA PRO A 474 5.67 -14.57 10.04
C PRO A 474 5.89 -14.57 8.53
N SER A 475 6.15 -13.40 7.95
CA SER A 475 6.60 -13.35 6.56
C SER A 475 8.06 -13.77 6.42
N GLU A 476 8.45 -14.21 5.23
CA GLU A 476 9.87 -14.52 4.93
C GLU A 476 10.76 -13.28 5.13
N ALA A 477 10.25 -12.09 4.80
CA ALA A 477 10.98 -10.84 5.01
C ALA A 477 11.19 -10.56 6.51
N GLU A 478 10.20 -10.82 7.36
CA GLU A 478 10.33 -10.72 8.83
C GLU A 478 11.39 -11.68 9.36
N ALA A 479 11.34 -12.95 8.95
CA ALA A 479 12.29 -13.96 9.37
C ALA A 479 13.72 -13.64 8.92
N THR A 480 13.88 -13.21 7.65
CA THR A 480 15.19 -12.84 7.09
C THR A 480 15.77 -11.61 7.79
N ALA A 481 14.95 -10.62 8.11
CA ALA A 481 15.37 -9.45 8.86
C ALA A 481 15.83 -9.81 10.29
N LEU A 482 15.12 -10.72 10.95
CA LEU A 482 15.55 -11.25 12.26
C LEU A 482 16.89 -11.98 12.14
N ALA A 483 17.10 -12.77 11.07
CA ALA A 483 18.38 -13.46 10.84
C ALA A 483 19.53 -12.44 10.68
N VAL A 484 19.35 -11.36 9.93
CA VAL A 484 20.35 -10.28 9.82
C VAL A 484 20.70 -9.70 11.19
N LEU A 485 19.68 -9.33 11.98
CA LEU A 485 19.88 -8.72 13.31
C LEU A 485 20.50 -9.70 14.32
N ALA A 486 20.15 -10.98 14.21
CA ALA A 486 20.69 -12.06 15.06
C ALA A 486 22.15 -12.37 14.76
N LEU A 487 22.52 -12.28 13.49
CA LEU A 487 23.85 -12.63 12.99
C LEU A 487 24.76 -11.40 12.80
N GLU A 488 24.34 -10.23 13.24
CA GLU A 488 25.17 -9.02 13.18
C GLU A 488 26.52 -9.25 13.88
N GLY A 489 27.61 -8.95 13.14
CA GLY A 489 28.97 -9.21 13.60
C GLY A 489 29.46 -10.66 13.51
N ASP A 490 28.69 -11.57 12.96
CA ASP A 490 29.11 -12.95 12.67
C ASP A 490 29.77 -13.02 11.28
N ALA A 491 31.11 -13.20 11.27
CA ALA A 491 31.88 -13.25 10.02
C ALA A 491 31.53 -14.47 9.12
N LYS A 492 30.84 -15.48 9.65
CA LYS A 492 30.44 -16.67 8.90
C LYS A 492 29.03 -16.52 8.27
N ALA A 493 28.31 -15.45 8.60
CA ALA A 493 26.96 -15.24 8.11
C ALA A 493 26.98 -14.57 6.72
N PRO A 494 26.12 -14.99 5.78
CA PRO A 494 26.03 -14.38 4.45
C PRO A 494 25.17 -13.09 4.50
N LEU A 495 25.64 -12.09 5.30
CA LEU A 495 24.87 -10.88 5.57
C LEU A 495 24.56 -10.08 4.31
N ALA A 496 25.50 -10.04 3.35
CA ALA A 496 25.29 -9.33 2.07
C ALA A 496 24.15 -9.96 1.26
N ASP A 497 24.07 -11.30 1.22
CA ASP A 497 23.03 -12.03 0.49
C ASP A 497 21.67 -11.94 1.20
N LEU A 498 21.64 -11.94 2.53
CA LEU A 498 20.43 -11.66 3.31
C LEU A 498 19.92 -10.24 3.06
N GLY A 499 20.82 -9.26 3.03
CA GLY A 499 20.50 -7.87 2.70
C GLY A 499 19.97 -7.71 1.28
N ALA A 500 20.56 -8.43 0.31
CA ALA A 500 20.06 -8.47 -1.07
C ALA A 500 18.62 -8.98 -1.16
N SER A 501 18.30 -10.05 -0.41
CA SER A 501 16.94 -10.59 -0.34
C SER A 501 15.95 -9.59 0.28
N LEU A 502 16.34 -8.87 1.33
CA LEU A 502 15.49 -7.82 1.93
C LEU A 502 15.22 -6.68 0.95
N LEU A 503 16.25 -6.19 0.26
CA LEU A 503 16.05 -5.14 -0.75
C LEU A 503 15.21 -5.61 -1.93
N ALA A 504 15.36 -6.87 -2.35
CA ALA A 504 14.54 -7.46 -3.41
C ALA A 504 13.06 -7.56 -3.04
N GLY A 505 12.75 -7.77 -1.77
CA GLY A 505 11.37 -7.86 -1.26
C GLY A 505 10.75 -6.52 -0.88
N TYR A 506 11.43 -5.39 -1.08
CA TYR A 506 10.92 -4.07 -0.71
C TYR A 506 9.97 -3.50 -1.76
N GLU A 507 8.82 -3.02 -1.32
CA GLU A 507 7.83 -2.30 -2.13
C GLU A 507 7.56 -0.91 -1.54
N PRO A 508 7.68 0.19 -2.30
CA PRO A 508 7.57 1.56 -1.76
C PRO A 508 6.26 1.87 -1.04
N VAL A 509 5.14 1.21 -1.42
CA VAL A 509 3.82 1.45 -0.83
C VAL A 509 3.59 0.60 0.41
N SER A 510 3.96 -0.67 0.38
CA SER A 510 3.70 -1.67 1.44
C SER A 510 4.91 -1.98 2.31
N GLY A 511 6.11 -1.50 1.94
CA GLY A 511 7.36 -1.90 2.57
C GLY A 511 7.66 -3.37 2.35
N TRP A 512 7.75 -4.14 3.42
CA TRP A 512 7.92 -5.59 3.40
C TRP A 512 6.65 -6.35 3.80
N GLY A 513 5.48 -5.72 3.63
CA GLY A 513 4.18 -6.38 3.74
C GLY A 513 3.42 -6.17 5.06
N GLY A 514 3.99 -5.53 6.07
CA GLY A 514 3.29 -5.22 7.33
C GLY A 514 4.19 -4.64 8.40
N GLY A 515 3.61 -4.00 9.41
CA GLY A 515 4.34 -3.22 10.42
C GLY A 515 5.40 -4.01 11.19
N ARG A 516 5.20 -5.31 11.45
CA ARG A 516 6.21 -6.16 12.09
C ARG A 516 7.42 -6.39 11.19
N ALA A 517 7.18 -6.81 9.95
CA ALA A 517 8.24 -7.03 8.96
C ALA A 517 8.97 -5.71 8.65
N ASN A 518 8.24 -4.62 8.43
CA ASN A 518 8.79 -3.30 8.12
C ASN A 518 9.74 -2.79 9.23
N ARG A 519 9.35 -2.97 10.49
CA ARG A 519 10.18 -2.58 11.64
C ARG A 519 11.52 -3.30 11.68
N LEU A 520 11.52 -4.59 11.42
CA LEU A 520 12.72 -5.42 11.50
C LEU A 520 13.58 -5.26 10.25
N ALA A 521 12.95 -5.26 9.06
CA ALA A 521 13.65 -5.16 7.79
C ALA A 521 14.32 -3.80 7.59
N LEU A 522 13.66 -2.68 7.93
CA LEU A 522 14.29 -1.36 7.88
C LEU A 522 15.54 -1.30 8.78
N ARG A 523 15.43 -1.82 10.00
CA ARG A 523 16.56 -1.86 10.93
C ARG A 523 17.71 -2.71 10.40
N ALA A 524 17.41 -3.86 9.80
CA ALA A 524 18.40 -4.75 9.17
C ALA A 524 19.08 -4.07 7.96
N VAL A 525 18.30 -3.44 7.09
CA VAL A 525 18.82 -2.71 5.91
C VAL A 525 19.73 -1.56 6.33
N VAL A 526 19.32 -0.74 7.31
CA VAL A 526 20.16 0.35 7.84
C VAL A 526 21.43 -0.19 8.48
N ALA A 527 21.39 -1.32 9.18
CA ALA A 527 22.58 -1.93 9.78
C ALA A 527 23.59 -2.41 8.74
N LEU A 528 23.12 -2.91 7.60
CA LEU A 528 23.97 -3.46 6.54
C LEU A 528 24.52 -2.41 5.55
N PHE A 529 23.74 -1.37 5.22
CA PHE A 529 24.03 -0.47 4.11
C PHE A 529 24.19 0.98 4.60
N ARG A 530 25.30 1.27 5.28
CA ARG A 530 25.62 2.59 5.86
C ARG A 530 26.54 3.43 4.98
N GLU A 531 27.08 2.90 3.89
CA GLU A 531 28.07 3.58 3.07
C GLU A 531 27.45 4.72 2.25
N PRO A 532 28.14 5.87 2.14
CA PRO A 532 27.67 6.99 1.33
C PRO A 532 27.70 6.63 -0.16
N LEU A 533 26.72 7.16 -0.89
CA LEU A 533 26.58 6.93 -2.33
C LEU A 533 27.36 7.98 -3.15
N PRO A 534 27.82 7.64 -4.37
CA PRO A 534 28.37 8.60 -5.32
C PRO A 534 27.37 9.70 -5.68
N SER A 535 27.85 10.86 -6.12
CA SER A 535 27.01 12.01 -6.48
C SER A 535 26.15 11.77 -7.74
N GLN A 536 26.55 10.84 -8.59
CA GLN A 536 25.82 10.46 -9.81
C GLN A 536 26.03 8.97 -10.11
N VAL A 537 24.96 8.28 -10.42
CA VAL A 537 24.97 6.87 -10.81
C VAL A 537 23.99 6.66 -11.96
N ARG A 538 24.45 6.10 -13.06
CA ARG A 538 23.61 5.67 -14.19
C ARG A 538 23.24 4.20 -13.99
N VAL A 539 21.97 3.88 -14.11
CA VAL A 539 21.47 2.49 -14.03
C VAL A 539 20.90 2.09 -15.37
N VAL A 540 21.31 0.95 -15.88
CA VAL A 540 20.87 0.40 -17.17
C VAL A 540 20.25 -0.96 -16.92
N LEU A 541 19.05 -1.18 -17.49
CA LEU A 541 18.41 -2.48 -17.60
C LEU A 541 18.55 -2.99 -19.02
N GLU A 542 19.14 -4.16 -19.17
CA GLU A 542 19.32 -4.85 -20.43
C GLU A 542 18.47 -6.12 -20.47
N ARG A 543 17.97 -6.45 -21.66
CA ARG A 543 17.32 -7.73 -21.96
C ARG A 543 18.08 -8.41 -23.09
N ASP A 544 18.54 -9.63 -22.85
CA ASP A 544 19.30 -10.44 -23.80
C ASP A 544 20.50 -9.67 -24.40
N GLY A 545 21.17 -8.87 -23.55
CA GLY A 545 22.33 -8.05 -23.92
C GLY A 545 21.99 -6.74 -24.64
N GLN A 546 20.71 -6.37 -24.77
CA GLN A 546 20.29 -5.10 -25.36
C GLN A 546 19.68 -4.18 -24.30
N PRO A 547 20.09 -2.91 -24.20
CA PRO A 547 19.48 -1.98 -23.27
C PRO A 547 18.02 -1.71 -23.61
N VAL A 548 17.12 -1.83 -22.63
CA VAL A 548 15.69 -1.61 -22.79
C VAL A 548 15.20 -0.36 -22.08
N THR A 549 15.86 0.02 -21.00
CA THR A 549 15.58 1.28 -20.29
C THR A 549 16.78 1.67 -19.43
N GLU A 550 16.90 2.95 -19.17
CA GLU A 550 17.95 3.49 -18.31
C GLU A 550 17.45 4.69 -17.50
N GLY A 551 18.12 4.98 -16.42
CA GLY A 551 17.89 6.16 -15.59
C GLY A 551 19.13 6.58 -14.85
N THR A 552 19.18 7.82 -14.45
CA THR A 552 20.32 8.39 -13.74
C THR A 552 19.87 8.93 -12.39
N PHE A 553 20.56 8.53 -11.34
CA PHE A 553 20.53 9.23 -10.06
C PHE A 553 21.53 10.39 -10.15
N ASP A 554 21.04 11.61 -10.05
CA ASP A 554 21.86 12.76 -9.72
C ASP A 554 21.88 12.98 -8.19
N ALA A 555 22.68 13.93 -7.71
CA ALA A 555 22.78 14.24 -6.28
C ALA A 555 21.42 14.57 -5.62
N LYS A 556 20.42 15.00 -6.40
CA LYS A 556 19.06 15.29 -5.98
C LYS A 556 18.20 14.04 -5.98
N ALA A 557 18.28 13.21 -7.02
CA ALA A 557 17.54 11.98 -7.19
C ALA A 557 18.10 10.80 -6.35
N LEU A 558 19.36 10.86 -5.91
CA LEU A 558 19.97 9.90 -4.98
C LEU A 558 19.21 9.74 -3.65
N ARG A 559 18.21 10.56 -3.45
CA ARG A 559 17.35 10.56 -2.26
C ARG A 559 16.01 9.87 -2.48
N GLU A 560 15.71 9.45 -3.72
CA GLU A 560 14.46 8.79 -4.10
C GLU A 560 14.72 7.41 -4.71
N VAL A 561 13.72 6.56 -4.70
CA VAL A 561 13.77 5.28 -5.42
C VAL A 561 13.64 5.55 -6.91
N LEU A 562 14.61 5.08 -7.71
CA LEU A 562 14.50 5.12 -9.16
C LEU A 562 13.60 3.97 -9.62
N ALA A 563 12.50 4.31 -10.27
CA ALA A 563 11.61 3.33 -10.89
C ALA A 563 11.76 3.40 -12.42
N LEU A 564 12.15 2.29 -13.02
CA LEU A 564 12.23 2.13 -14.47
C LEU A 564 11.25 1.06 -14.90
N GLU A 565 10.47 1.34 -15.94
CA GLU A 565 9.55 0.38 -16.53
C GLU A 565 10.02 0.02 -17.94
N ALA A 566 9.99 -1.24 -18.26
CA ALA A 566 10.24 -1.75 -19.59
C ALA A 566 8.98 -2.41 -20.13
N ALA A 567 8.70 -2.19 -21.42
CA ALA A 567 7.67 -2.94 -22.12
C ALA A 567 8.02 -4.43 -22.06
N ALA A 568 7.00 -5.25 -21.81
CA ALA A 568 7.18 -6.67 -21.76
C ALA A 568 7.67 -7.20 -23.11
N PRO A 569 8.54 -8.22 -23.09
CA PRO A 569 8.73 -9.06 -24.25
C PRO A 569 7.40 -9.76 -24.52
N GLY A 570 7.01 -9.88 -25.78
CA GLY A 570 5.86 -10.70 -26.15
C GLY A 570 5.97 -12.09 -25.55
N SER A 571 4.84 -12.72 -25.27
CA SER A 571 4.69 -13.98 -24.54
C SER A 571 5.69 -15.08 -24.94
N GLY A 572 6.26 -15.74 -23.94
CA GLY A 572 6.68 -17.14 -24.05
C GLY A 572 8.15 -17.43 -24.22
N GLY A 573 9.07 -16.59 -23.78
CA GLY A 573 10.50 -16.91 -23.77
C GLY A 573 11.17 -16.73 -22.42
N ALA A 574 12.18 -17.54 -22.13
CA ALA A 574 13.14 -17.24 -21.09
C ALA A 574 13.99 -16.06 -21.54
N HIS A 575 13.98 -14.98 -20.81
CA HIS A 575 14.84 -13.82 -21.08
C HIS A 575 15.87 -13.66 -20.00
N THR A 576 17.06 -13.26 -20.43
CA THR A 576 18.16 -12.88 -19.53
C THR A 576 18.13 -11.38 -19.30
N TRP A 577 18.02 -10.99 -18.07
CA TRP A 577 17.98 -9.59 -17.66
C TRP A 577 19.28 -9.22 -16.97
N THR A 578 19.92 -8.15 -17.39
CA THR A 578 21.11 -7.63 -16.72
C THR A 578 20.85 -6.24 -16.19
N VAL A 579 21.06 -6.06 -14.88
CA VAL A 579 21.01 -4.75 -14.22
C VAL A 579 22.44 -4.33 -13.88
N ARG A 580 22.86 -3.14 -14.31
CA ARG A 580 24.16 -2.59 -13.99
C ARG A 580 24.11 -1.13 -13.61
N ALA A 581 25.00 -0.73 -12.70
CA ALA A 581 25.20 0.64 -12.28
C ALA A 581 26.59 1.13 -12.72
N GLU A 582 26.65 2.38 -13.12
CA GLU A 582 27.86 3.08 -13.57
C GLU A 582 28.02 4.40 -12.77
N PRO A 583 28.97 4.49 -11.83
CA PRO A 583 29.86 3.43 -11.37
C PRO A 583 29.14 2.32 -10.59
N ALA A 584 29.76 1.15 -10.45
CA ALA A 584 29.27 0.08 -9.59
C ALA A 584 29.28 0.53 -8.11
N VAL A 585 28.18 0.24 -7.39
CA VAL A 585 28.00 0.72 -6.01
C VAL A 585 27.56 -0.43 -5.10
N PRO A 586 28.38 -0.85 -4.14
CA PRO A 586 28.06 -1.98 -3.26
C PRO A 586 26.76 -1.81 -2.47
N GLY A 587 26.47 -0.61 -1.98
CA GLY A 587 25.28 -0.31 -1.19
C GLY A 587 24.02 -0.01 -2.01
N LEU A 588 24.08 -0.03 -3.34
CA LEU A 588 22.95 0.24 -4.20
C LEU A 588 22.15 -1.05 -4.42
N GLY A 589 20.98 -1.13 -3.82
CA GLY A 589 20.09 -2.28 -3.97
C GLY A 589 19.14 -2.13 -5.16
N PHE A 590 18.66 -3.25 -5.70
CA PHE A 590 17.62 -3.25 -6.70
C PHE A 590 16.64 -4.39 -6.54
N SER A 591 15.44 -4.20 -7.09
CA SER A 591 14.40 -5.20 -7.23
C SER A 591 13.88 -5.18 -8.67
N LEU A 592 14.01 -6.30 -9.38
CA LEU A 592 13.47 -6.48 -10.72
C LEU A 592 12.26 -7.38 -10.64
N THR A 593 11.10 -6.87 -11.00
CA THR A 593 9.83 -7.60 -10.95
C THR A 593 9.28 -7.78 -12.35
N LEU A 594 9.02 -9.02 -12.72
CA LEU A 594 8.20 -9.39 -13.88
C LEU A 594 6.79 -9.69 -13.35
N ALA A 595 5.82 -8.89 -13.73
CA ALA A 595 4.41 -9.12 -13.48
C ALA A 595 3.73 -9.63 -14.73
N ALA A 596 2.88 -10.64 -14.60
CA ALA A 596 2.07 -11.19 -15.68
C ALA A 596 0.70 -11.64 -15.15
N ALA A 597 -0.30 -11.74 -16.00
CA ALA A 597 -1.60 -12.30 -15.66
C ALA A 597 -1.76 -13.67 -16.31
N VAL A 598 -2.03 -14.70 -15.50
CA VAL A 598 -2.30 -16.06 -15.98
C VAL A 598 -3.79 -16.40 -15.85
N PRO A 599 -4.33 -17.36 -16.61
CA PRO A 599 -5.71 -17.76 -16.48
C PRO A 599 -6.05 -18.19 -15.05
N TRP A 600 -7.21 -17.79 -14.57
CA TRP A 600 -7.74 -18.28 -13.31
C TRP A 600 -8.14 -19.74 -13.44
N LYS A 601 -7.80 -20.52 -12.43
CA LYS A 601 -8.29 -21.90 -12.24
C LYS A 601 -9.08 -21.95 -10.96
N THR A 602 -10.06 -22.85 -10.88
CA THR A 602 -10.69 -23.17 -9.59
C THR A 602 -9.65 -23.90 -8.75
N GLU A 603 -9.24 -23.26 -7.69
CA GLU A 603 -8.26 -23.82 -6.75
C GLU A 603 -8.87 -23.76 -5.34
N SER A 604 -8.63 -24.81 -4.56
CA SER A 604 -9.01 -24.86 -3.15
C SER A 604 -7.84 -25.41 -2.35
N GLN A 605 -7.42 -24.69 -1.34
CA GLN A 605 -6.36 -25.09 -0.41
C GLN A 605 -6.87 -25.07 1.03
N GLY A 606 -6.40 -26.01 1.84
CA GLY A 606 -6.76 -26.08 3.26
C GLY A 606 -8.22 -26.44 3.52
N GLY A 607 -8.91 -27.09 2.56
CA GLY A 607 -10.31 -27.48 2.68
C GLY A 607 -11.31 -26.32 2.64
N LEU A 608 -10.89 -25.14 2.15
CA LEU A 608 -11.78 -24.01 1.92
C LEU A 608 -12.61 -24.25 0.67
N GLU A 609 -13.92 -24.08 0.76
CA GLU A 609 -14.81 -24.12 -0.39
C GLU A 609 -15.44 -22.76 -0.63
N LEU A 610 -15.49 -22.33 -1.88
CA LEU A 610 -16.12 -21.10 -2.31
C LEU A 610 -16.98 -21.35 -3.55
N ALA A 611 -18.24 -20.94 -3.49
CA ALA A 611 -19.11 -20.85 -4.65
C ALA A 611 -19.73 -19.46 -4.71
N VAL A 612 -19.68 -18.85 -5.89
CA VAL A 612 -20.29 -17.53 -6.12
C VAL A 612 -21.17 -17.62 -7.35
N LYS A 613 -22.42 -17.21 -7.19
CA LYS A 613 -23.41 -17.11 -8.28
C LYS A 613 -23.80 -15.64 -8.44
N GLY A 614 -23.32 -15.03 -9.48
CA GLY A 614 -23.72 -13.70 -9.95
C GLY A 614 -24.73 -13.82 -11.11
N PRO A 615 -25.33 -12.71 -11.53
CA PRO A 615 -26.22 -12.69 -12.70
C PRO A 615 -25.41 -12.89 -13.99
N SER A 616 -25.90 -13.74 -14.90
CA SER A 616 -25.38 -13.79 -16.29
C SER A 616 -25.96 -12.68 -17.15
N GLU A 617 -27.18 -12.21 -16.82
CA GLU A 617 -27.88 -11.09 -17.46
C GLU A 617 -28.36 -10.11 -16.41
N ALA A 618 -28.25 -8.81 -16.69
CA ALA A 618 -28.71 -7.75 -15.80
C ALA A 618 -29.20 -6.53 -16.61
N LYS A 619 -29.91 -5.61 -15.94
CA LYS A 619 -30.37 -4.37 -16.55
C LYS A 619 -29.79 -3.16 -15.84
N VAL A 620 -29.43 -2.15 -16.62
CA VAL A 620 -28.92 -0.87 -16.08
C VAL A 620 -29.95 -0.27 -15.10
N GLY A 621 -29.44 0.15 -13.93
CA GLY A 621 -30.25 0.78 -12.88
C GLY A 621 -31.15 -0.18 -12.09
N GLN A 622 -31.18 -1.47 -12.41
CA GLN A 622 -31.96 -2.44 -11.66
C GLN A 622 -31.08 -3.29 -10.74
N PRO A 623 -31.51 -3.52 -9.48
CA PRO A 623 -30.78 -4.39 -8.57
C PRO A 623 -30.72 -5.83 -9.10
N ALA A 624 -29.54 -6.42 -9.05
CA ALA A 624 -29.27 -7.82 -9.34
C ALA A 624 -28.66 -8.51 -8.11
N GLU A 625 -28.97 -9.79 -7.91
CA GLU A 625 -28.54 -10.53 -6.73
C GLU A 625 -27.22 -11.29 -6.98
N VAL A 626 -26.34 -11.22 -6.02
CA VAL A 626 -25.14 -12.07 -5.91
C VAL A 626 -25.31 -12.98 -4.70
N VAL A 627 -25.14 -14.28 -4.90
CA VAL A 627 -25.21 -15.30 -3.86
C VAL A 627 -23.82 -15.88 -3.66
N VAL A 628 -23.36 -15.87 -2.43
CA VAL A 628 -22.07 -16.43 -2.02
C VAL A 628 -22.29 -17.56 -1.03
N GLN A 629 -21.61 -18.67 -1.24
CA GLN A 629 -21.55 -19.81 -0.33
C GLN A 629 -20.09 -20.13 -0.05
N ALA A 630 -19.75 -20.32 1.22
CA ALA A 630 -18.40 -20.64 1.65
C ALA A 630 -18.44 -21.64 2.81
N SER A 631 -17.43 -22.50 2.90
CA SER A 631 -17.20 -23.38 4.04
C SER A 631 -15.72 -23.47 4.39
N THR A 632 -15.44 -23.80 5.66
CA THR A 632 -14.07 -23.98 6.17
C THR A 632 -14.05 -25.14 7.16
N PRO A 633 -12.99 -25.96 7.16
CA PRO A 633 -12.82 -27.02 8.16
C PRO A 633 -12.45 -26.52 9.55
N SER A 634 -12.11 -25.26 9.70
CA SER A 634 -11.64 -24.63 10.95
C SER A 634 -12.41 -23.35 11.26
N GLY A 635 -12.63 -23.08 12.56
CA GLY A 635 -13.32 -21.88 13.05
C GLY A 635 -12.44 -20.61 12.97
N LEU A 636 -11.90 -20.30 11.79
CA LEU A 636 -11.04 -19.15 11.55
C LEU A 636 -11.81 -17.99 10.92
N GLU A 637 -11.34 -16.78 11.14
CA GLU A 637 -11.84 -15.59 10.46
C GLU A 637 -11.46 -15.65 8.98
N LEU A 638 -12.46 -15.41 8.10
CA LEU A 638 -12.29 -15.47 6.65
C LEU A 638 -12.48 -14.09 6.02
N GLU A 639 -11.75 -13.85 4.97
CA GLU A 639 -11.93 -12.72 4.07
C GLU A 639 -12.40 -13.23 2.70
N LEU A 640 -13.58 -12.80 2.30
CA LEU A 640 -14.15 -13.07 0.99
C LEU A 640 -14.08 -11.80 0.14
N ARG A 641 -13.42 -11.90 -1.02
CA ARG A 641 -13.38 -10.85 -2.02
C ARG A 641 -14.10 -11.30 -3.29
N HIS A 642 -15.15 -10.59 -3.68
CA HIS A 642 -15.88 -10.86 -4.92
C HIS A 642 -15.59 -9.79 -5.96
N GLY A 643 -15.11 -10.21 -7.14
CA GLY A 643 -14.79 -9.31 -8.24
C GLY A 643 -16.04 -8.89 -9.01
N LEU A 644 -16.26 -7.59 -9.17
CA LEU A 644 -17.38 -6.99 -9.89
C LEU A 644 -16.94 -6.53 -11.29
N PRO A 645 -17.85 -6.53 -12.28
CA PRO A 645 -17.60 -5.89 -13.56
C PRO A 645 -17.43 -4.36 -13.46
N ALA A 646 -16.88 -3.77 -14.48
CA ALA A 646 -16.85 -2.32 -14.62
C ALA A 646 -18.27 -1.71 -14.60
N GLY A 647 -18.42 -0.58 -13.91
CA GLY A 647 -19.72 0.09 -13.79
C GLY A 647 -20.78 -0.67 -13.02
N VAL A 648 -20.41 -1.64 -12.19
CA VAL A 648 -21.31 -2.31 -11.25
C VAL A 648 -21.02 -1.83 -9.84
N GLN A 649 -22.01 -1.30 -9.17
CA GLN A 649 -21.92 -0.79 -7.80
C GLN A 649 -22.64 -1.73 -6.84
N VAL A 650 -22.18 -1.85 -5.61
CA VAL A 650 -22.90 -2.58 -4.56
C VAL A 650 -24.05 -1.74 -4.03
N ASP A 651 -25.14 -2.39 -3.60
CA ASP A 651 -26.19 -1.75 -2.82
C ASP A 651 -25.79 -1.79 -1.32
N PRO A 652 -25.37 -0.65 -0.74
CA PRO A 652 -24.88 -0.62 0.64
C PRO A 652 -25.90 -1.14 1.64
N ALA A 653 -27.19 -0.88 1.42
CA ALA A 653 -28.25 -1.30 2.34
C ALA A 653 -28.33 -2.83 2.47
N SER A 654 -28.06 -3.57 1.37
CA SER A 654 -28.06 -5.03 1.41
C SER A 654 -26.86 -5.61 2.16
N LEU A 655 -25.71 -4.91 2.15
CA LEU A 655 -24.51 -5.31 2.88
C LEU A 655 -24.59 -4.92 4.36
N ASP A 656 -25.13 -3.74 4.67
CA ASP A 656 -25.37 -3.29 6.05
C ASP A 656 -26.36 -4.21 6.78
N ALA A 657 -27.33 -4.77 6.06
CA ALA A 657 -28.23 -5.79 6.61
C ALA A 657 -27.47 -7.04 7.04
N LEU A 658 -26.51 -7.54 6.23
CA LEU A 658 -25.68 -8.69 6.59
C LEU A 658 -24.81 -8.45 7.83
N VAL A 659 -24.34 -7.22 8.02
CA VAL A 659 -23.61 -6.82 9.24
C VAL A 659 -24.54 -6.78 10.44
N SER A 660 -25.74 -6.22 10.28
CA SER A 660 -26.74 -6.15 11.35
C SER A 660 -27.23 -7.54 11.80
N GLU A 661 -27.29 -8.50 10.87
CA GLU A 661 -27.64 -9.90 11.11
C GLU A 661 -26.45 -10.70 11.72
N GLY A 662 -25.27 -10.09 11.88
CA GLY A 662 -24.08 -10.78 12.37
C GLY A 662 -23.49 -11.82 11.41
N ARG A 663 -23.92 -11.85 10.16
CA ARG A 663 -23.40 -12.76 9.13
C ARG A 663 -22.03 -12.32 8.62
N VAL A 664 -21.81 -11.02 8.55
CA VAL A 664 -20.58 -10.37 8.12
C VAL A 664 -20.12 -9.43 9.22
N THR A 665 -18.84 -9.45 9.56
CA THR A 665 -18.26 -8.54 10.57
C THR A 665 -18.13 -7.12 10.03
N SER A 666 -17.70 -6.99 8.77
CA SER A 666 -17.57 -5.72 8.06
C SER A 666 -17.48 -5.95 6.56
N TRP A 667 -17.75 -4.91 5.80
CA TRP A 667 -17.56 -4.94 4.35
C TRP A 667 -16.87 -3.68 3.87
N ASN A 668 -16.21 -3.79 2.71
CA ASN A 668 -15.62 -2.69 1.98
C ASN A 668 -15.86 -2.86 0.48
N ALA A 669 -16.23 -1.80 -0.21
CA ALA A 669 -16.34 -1.79 -1.66
C ALA A 669 -15.30 -0.86 -2.26
N GLU A 670 -14.66 -1.34 -3.30
CA GLU A 670 -13.68 -0.62 -4.11
C GLU A 670 -14.01 -0.80 -5.59
N ASP A 671 -13.36 -0.06 -6.46
CA ASP A 671 -13.56 -0.23 -7.89
C ASP A 671 -13.30 -1.69 -8.30
N GLY A 672 -14.32 -2.31 -8.89
CA GLY A 672 -14.26 -3.69 -9.39
C GLY A 672 -14.25 -4.81 -8.35
N ALA A 673 -14.53 -4.54 -7.07
CA ALA A 673 -14.66 -5.61 -6.07
C ALA A 673 -15.42 -5.18 -4.80
N VAL A 674 -15.95 -6.18 -4.11
CA VAL A 674 -16.45 -6.07 -2.73
C VAL A 674 -15.74 -7.09 -1.85
N THR A 675 -15.30 -6.67 -0.69
CA THR A 675 -14.64 -7.50 0.32
C THR A 675 -15.52 -7.62 1.56
N LEU A 676 -15.78 -8.86 2.00
CA LEU A 676 -16.55 -9.18 3.19
C LEU A 676 -15.64 -9.88 4.21
N LYS A 677 -15.63 -9.41 5.44
CA LYS A 677 -15.00 -10.13 6.57
C LYS A 677 -16.05 -11.00 7.24
N LEU A 678 -15.77 -12.28 7.32
CA LEU A 678 -16.70 -13.28 7.85
C LEU A 678 -16.25 -13.66 9.27
N PRO A 679 -17.19 -13.67 10.24
CA PRO A 679 -16.84 -14.09 11.60
C PRO A 679 -16.44 -15.57 11.65
N PRO A 680 -15.62 -15.99 12.63
CA PRO A 680 -15.32 -17.39 12.86
C PRO A 680 -16.59 -18.21 13.03
N ARG A 681 -16.66 -19.40 12.38
CA ARG A 681 -17.76 -20.36 12.47
C ARG A 681 -17.24 -21.73 12.86
N GLY A 682 -18.13 -22.59 13.29
CA GLY A 682 -17.79 -23.98 13.59
C GLY A 682 -17.22 -24.69 12.36
N PRO A 683 -16.37 -25.72 12.55
CA PRO A 683 -15.82 -26.51 11.45
C PRO A 683 -16.94 -27.09 10.59
N GLY A 684 -16.88 -26.86 9.26
CA GLY A 684 -17.87 -27.35 8.31
C GLY A 684 -19.22 -26.62 8.33
N GLU A 685 -19.41 -25.60 9.18
CA GLU A 685 -20.62 -24.78 9.18
C GLU A 685 -20.63 -23.88 7.92
N PRO A 686 -21.64 -24.04 7.02
CA PRO A 686 -21.67 -23.29 5.78
C PRO A 686 -22.01 -21.82 6.04
N PHE A 687 -21.30 -20.93 5.36
CA PHE A 687 -21.66 -19.53 5.23
C PHE A 687 -22.47 -19.33 3.95
N GLN A 688 -23.55 -18.59 4.05
CA GLN A 688 -24.31 -18.12 2.89
C GLN A 688 -24.67 -16.65 3.08
N ALA A 689 -24.37 -15.83 2.07
CA ALA A 689 -24.79 -14.45 1.99
C ALA A 689 -25.43 -14.14 0.65
N ARG A 690 -26.38 -13.21 0.66
CA ARG A 690 -26.99 -12.63 -0.54
C ARG A 690 -26.92 -11.13 -0.41
N PHE A 691 -26.41 -10.47 -1.45
CA PHE A 691 -26.39 -9.02 -1.51
C PHE A 691 -26.72 -8.55 -2.91
N ARG A 692 -27.08 -7.29 -3.03
CA ARG A 692 -27.50 -6.70 -4.30
C ARG A 692 -26.43 -5.81 -4.87
N VAL A 693 -26.40 -5.78 -6.20
CA VAL A 693 -25.54 -4.90 -6.99
C VAL A 693 -26.37 -4.20 -8.06
N ILE A 694 -25.94 -3.02 -8.48
CA ILE A 694 -26.67 -2.18 -9.44
C ILE A 694 -25.71 -1.87 -10.60
N PRO A 695 -25.95 -2.45 -11.79
CA PRO A 695 -25.19 -2.08 -12.99
C PRO A 695 -25.55 -0.66 -13.45
N THR A 696 -24.53 0.13 -13.81
CA THR A 696 -24.69 1.50 -14.31
C THR A 696 -24.35 1.66 -15.78
N LEU A 697 -23.69 0.66 -16.37
CA LEU A 697 -23.28 0.66 -17.78
C LEU A 697 -23.79 -0.59 -18.49
N ALA A 698 -24.29 -0.40 -19.71
CA ALA A 698 -24.68 -1.53 -20.58
C ALA A 698 -23.47 -2.07 -21.33
N GLY A 699 -23.48 -3.38 -21.61
CA GLY A 699 -22.41 -4.03 -22.38
C GLY A 699 -22.20 -5.49 -22.02
N THR A 700 -21.20 -6.09 -22.63
CA THR A 700 -20.66 -7.40 -22.24
C THR A 700 -19.44 -7.13 -21.37
N LEU A 701 -19.55 -7.44 -20.08
CA LEU A 701 -18.58 -7.02 -19.08
C LEU A 701 -18.01 -8.23 -18.33
N GLN A 702 -16.71 -8.22 -18.10
CA GLN A 702 -15.99 -9.24 -17.34
C GLN A 702 -16.01 -8.90 -15.86
N ALA A 703 -16.55 -9.78 -15.03
CA ALA A 703 -16.36 -9.70 -13.58
C ALA A 703 -14.90 -10.03 -13.21
N GLY A 704 -14.47 -9.66 -12.04
CA GLY A 704 -13.22 -10.17 -11.48
C GLY A 704 -13.41 -11.58 -10.90
N ALA A 705 -12.30 -12.28 -10.62
CA ALA A 705 -12.34 -13.51 -9.86
C ALA A 705 -12.80 -13.26 -8.41
N SER A 706 -13.34 -14.29 -7.78
CA SER A 706 -13.65 -14.27 -6.35
C SER A 706 -12.64 -15.10 -5.57
N SER A 707 -12.32 -14.68 -4.35
CA SER A 707 -11.41 -15.40 -3.48
C SER A 707 -11.95 -15.48 -2.05
N LEU A 708 -11.67 -16.59 -1.38
CA LEU A 708 -11.90 -16.81 0.03
C LEU A 708 -10.54 -17.11 0.66
N LYS A 709 -10.15 -16.38 1.69
CA LYS A 709 -8.87 -16.54 2.37
C LYS A 709 -9.05 -16.61 3.87
N VAL A 710 -8.18 -17.35 4.53
CA VAL A 710 -8.05 -17.29 5.99
C VAL A 710 -7.25 -16.04 6.36
N VAL A 711 -7.80 -15.15 7.18
CA VAL A 711 -7.17 -13.87 7.54
C VAL A 711 -5.79 -14.07 8.17
N SER A 712 -5.67 -15.06 9.08
CA SER A 712 -4.41 -15.39 9.75
C SER A 712 -3.43 -16.21 8.89
N ARG A 713 -3.92 -16.81 7.79
CA ARG A 713 -3.14 -17.67 6.88
C ARG A 713 -3.53 -17.43 5.43
N PRO A 714 -3.07 -16.32 4.83
CA PRO A 714 -3.46 -15.94 3.45
C PRO A 714 -3.01 -16.94 2.38
N ASP A 715 -2.08 -17.84 2.71
CA ASP A 715 -1.67 -18.99 1.89
C ASP A 715 -2.80 -20.01 1.72
N LEU A 716 -3.71 -20.10 2.68
CA LEU A 716 -4.91 -20.91 2.57
C LEU A 716 -6.02 -20.10 1.87
N ALA A 717 -6.27 -20.42 0.63
CA ALA A 717 -7.20 -19.70 -0.20
C ALA A 717 -7.98 -20.63 -1.16
N SER A 718 -9.21 -20.22 -1.48
CA SER A 718 -10.01 -20.79 -2.55
C SER A 718 -10.37 -19.72 -3.56
N TYR A 719 -10.38 -20.07 -4.84
CA TYR A 719 -10.62 -19.12 -5.94
C TYR A 719 -11.73 -19.63 -6.86
N VAL A 720 -12.58 -18.70 -7.29
CA VAL A 720 -13.60 -18.91 -8.33
C VAL A 720 -13.25 -18.02 -9.52
N PRO A 721 -13.13 -18.58 -10.73
CA PRO A 721 -12.80 -17.82 -11.94
C PRO A 721 -13.77 -16.67 -12.23
N PRO A 722 -13.35 -15.68 -13.03
CA PRO A 722 -14.21 -14.60 -13.52
C PRO A 722 -15.43 -15.13 -14.31
N THR A 723 -16.49 -14.33 -14.30
CA THR A 723 -17.70 -14.59 -15.10
C THR A 723 -17.99 -13.41 -16.02
N THR A 724 -18.70 -13.65 -17.12
CA THR A 724 -19.13 -12.60 -18.05
C THR A 724 -20.60 -12.25 -17.79
N TRP A 725 -20.89 -10.97 -17.76
CA TRP A 725 -22.24 -10.43 -17.58
C TRP A 725 -22.71 -9.70 -18.84
N ALA A 726 -23.92 -10.00 -19.28
CA ALA A 726 -24.62 -9.24 -20.32
C ALA A 726 -25.53 -8.20 -19.65
N VAL A 727 -25.16 -6.93 -19.68
CA VAL A 727 -25.93 -5.82 -19.10
C VAL A 727 -26.65 -5.05 -20.22
N ARG A 728 -27.96 -4.93 -20.11
CA ARG A 728 -28.83 -4.27 -21.11
C ARG A 728 -29.48 -3.00 -20.58
#